data_de72c3851885cfd84b7b5097f7afa5ae
#
_entry.id   de72c3851885cfd84b7b5097f7afa5ae
#
_cell.length_a   1.000
_cell.length_b   1.000
_cell.length_c   1.000
_cell.angle_alpha   90.00
_cell.angle_beta   90.00
_cell.angle_gamma   90.00
#
_symmetry.space_group_name_H-M   'P 1'
#
loop_
_entity.id
_entity.type
_entity.pdbx_description
1 polymer ?
#
loop_
_entity_poly.entity_id
_entity_poly.type
_entity_poly.pdbx_seq_one_letter_code
_entity_poly.pdbx_strand_id
1 'polypeptide(L)'
;MRVARRSSIVITGYCVNIRTEIPVFSSLSIQESSSIDRRSNCFEFHVSSQAREKYHFDEQLFALNGNVVLADFAAARRFAKKMTKVRGQVVPASDINALGLIDEILHILIRQYEMQNPGVMQRVLGAVGLDARAVLLKFTEVFPPMAVYHREMDARHYLDLETAGQTNYASTLEEMLILHITNQNPAVGPYKELFDEEPLLRSSPYEHTVRALTDFFKGEPGFGDPETKAEDRESLIEVMLAPARIAPLSLSAQLEYLLNRWGVLLGESFVQKILRGIDFVKEDAVRGNFTGGFAGNVPVLTFTSHDYSEYERFSPDKDWMPQLILMAKNSYVWLDQLSKKYQRAILRLDQIPDEELDVLQQRGITGLWLIGLWERSIASQRMKQMMGQADAVASAYSLMDYQIAADLGGWDALQNLRWRAWQHGIRLSADMVPNHIGIDSRWVVDNPDWFLSLPYSPYPNYSFNGADLSNDDRVGIQIEDHYYYKTDAAVVFKRSDRWTGDTRFIYHGNDGTSMPWNDTAQLDYSKPEVREAIIQTILHVARNFPIIRFDAAMTLAKKHIQRLWFPEPGHGGAIPSRSEHGMTRDQFEAAIPNEFWREVVDRVAAEVPDTLLLAEAFWMMEGYFVRTLGMHRVYNSAFMHMLRDEDNAKYRQVIKNTLEFDPQVLKRYVNFMNNPDEKTAAEQFGTTEKYFGVLTLMVTLPGLPMIGHGQIEGLREKYGMEYRHAKWDESVDDNLVRGHEWRIFPLTHRRSLFANVEDFRLYDFYTQDPQNAGASGTVNEDVFAFSNRNGDERGLVVYHNKYAETRGWIMNSAAAMDKASGKLIQKTLSEALSLPKEAYAIFMDYVTGLEYIRSCQELTEKGIFLELGGYQCHVFLDWRIVNGEQWQVVCESLNGTGVPSVYGKFDGLFAAKVEEKIVAEKRVINKKAKSGKKIAKPRKNQSKPKTTL
;
A
#
# COMPACT_ATOMS: atom_id res chain seq x y z
N MET A 1 36.94 -7.18 14.38
CA MET A 1 36.32 -7.03 13.07
C MET A 1 35.17 -6.05 13.21
N ARG A 2 35.32 -4.82 12.72
CA ARG A 2 34.33 -3.74 12.84
C ARG A 2 33.31 -3.92 11.72
N VAL A 3 32.04 -4.05 12.06
CA VAL A 3 30.90 -4.03 11.09
C VAL A 3 30.18 -2.70 11.27
N ALA A 4 30.34 -1.82 10.30
CA ALA A 4 29.60 -0.56 10.26
C ALA A 4 28.18 -0.82 9.74
N ARG A 5 27.16 -0.53 10.53
CA ARG A 5 25.78 -0.45 10.08
C ARG A 5 25.47 1.01 9.68
N ARG A 6 25.07 1.22 8.47
CA ARG A 6 24.50 2.49 7.99
C ARG A 6 22.99 2.43 8.22
N SER A 7 22.48 3.33 9.04
CA SER A 7 21.06 3.63 9.11
C SER A 7 20.84 5.01 8.49
N SER A 8 20.16 5.06 7.36
CA SER A 8 19.76 6.31 6.72
C SER A 8 18.33 6.65 7.15
N ILE A 9 18.19 7.74 7.89
CA ILE A 9 16.88 8.33 8.21
C ILE A 9 16.64 9.43 7.16
N VAL A 10 15.60 9.27 6.37
CA VAL A 10 15.14 10.29 5.43
C VAL A 10 14.08 11.14 6.14
N ILE A 11 14.46 12.33 6.52
CA ILE A 11 13.51 13.38 6.92
C ILE A 11 13.45 14.39 5.77
N THR A 12 12.25 14.72 5.35
CA THR A 12 11.94 15.65 4.27
C THR A 12 12.71 16.95 4.40
N GLY A 13 13.65 17.17 3.46
CA GLY A 13 14.16 18.49 3.15
C GLY A 13 15.60 18.82 3.51
N TYR A 14 16.32 18.03 4.32
CA TYR A 14 17.76 18.25 4.54
C TYR A 14 18.48 16.94 4.84
N CYS A 15 19.45 16.56 3.99
CA CYS A 15 20.41 15.50 4.32
C CYS A 15 21.48 16.09 5.26
N VAL A 16 21.39 15.78 6.53
CA VAL A 16 22.49 15.99 7.46
C VAL A 16 23.18 14.66 7.71
N ASN A 17 24.38 14.49 7.13
CA ASN A 17 25.24 13.35 7.43
C ASN A 17 25.88 13.57 8.80
N ILE A 18 25.27 13.02 9.84
CA ILE A 18 25.90 12.94 11.15
C ILE A 18 26.65 11.61 11.23
N ARG A 19 27.96 11.64 11.13
CA ARG A 19 28.83 10.55 11.58
C ARG A 19 28.90 10.63 13.10
N THR A 20 28.09 9.86 13.80
CA THR A 20 28.30 9.56 15.22
C THR A 20 28.96 8.19 15.30
N GLU A 21 30.23 8.14 15.72
CA GLU A 21 30.83 6.92 16.26
C GLU A 21 30.16 6.67 17.61
N ILE A 22 29.29 5.64 17.67
CA ILE A 22 28.67 5.20 18.91
C ILE A 22 29.70 4.33 19.64
N PRO A 23 30.14 4.68 20.86
CA PRO A 23 30.90 3.76 21.68
C PRO A 23 30.03 2.55 22.01
N VAL A 24 30.45 1.38 21.62
CA VAL A 24 29.82 0.11 22.00
C VAL A 24 30.21 -0.15 23.44
N PHE A 25 29.26 -0.01 24.34
CA PHE A 25 29.44 -0.48 25.72
C PHE A 25 29.71 -1.98 25.70
N SER A 26 30.88 -2.38 26.15
CA SER A 26 31.22 -3.78 26.35
C SER A 26 30.40 -4.31 27.53
N SER A 27 29.93 -5.53 27.38
CA SER A 27 29.08 -6.28 28.30
C SER A 27 29.56 -6.21 29.76
N LEU A 28 29.00 -5.30 30.51
CA LEU A 28 28.88 -5.49 31.96
C LEU A 28 27.80 -6.54 32.17
N SER A 29 28.13 -7.64 32.78
CA SER A 29 27.18 -8.65 33.21
C SER A 29 26.17 -8.00 34.15
N ILE A 30 25.02 -7.70 33.56
CA ILE A 30 23.84 -7.27 34.32
C ILE A 30 23.38 -8.51 35.07
N GLN A 31 23.78 -8.64 36.34
CA GLN A 31 22.90 -9.33 37.27
C GLN A 31 21.52 -8.62 37.11
N GLU A 32 20.52 -9.41 36.80
CA GLU A 32 19.15 -8.98 36.88
C GLU A 32 18.92 -8.30 38.23
N SER A 33 19.12 -7.00 38.28
CA SER A 33 18.68 -6.24 39.43
C SER A 33 17.19 -6.08 39.31
N SER A 34 16.46 -7.11 39.72
CA SER A 34 15.05 -7.06 40.11
C SER A 34 14.78 -6.03 41.22
N SER A 35 15.65 -5.05 41.38
CA SER A 35 15.67 -4.04 42.42
C SER A 35 16.06 -2.64 41.92
N ILE A 36 15.63 -2.23 40.73
CA ILE A 36 15.30 -0.83 40.46
C ILE A 36 13.93 -0.65 41.07
N ASP A 37 13.93 -0.53 42.10
CA ASP A 37 13.48 -0.65 43.44
C ASP A 37 12.48 0.42 43.78
N ARG A 38 11.40 -0.05 44.26
CA ARG A 38 10.37 0.43 45.14
C ARG A 38 10.57 1.81 45.82
N ARG A 39 11.66 2.53 45.60
CA ARG A 39 11.95 3.92 45.99
C ARG A 39 11.33 4.97 45.06
N SER A 40 10.73 4.54 43.96
CA SER A 40 10.12 5.41 42.97
C SER A 40 8.81 6.04 43.44
N ASN A 41 8.32 5.76 44.63
CA ASN A 41 7.04 6.21 45.15
C ASN A 41 7.06 7.62 45.75
N CYS A 42 8.16 8.35 45.63
CA CYS A 42 8.34 9.60 46.33
C CYS A 42 8.23 10.85 45.47
N PHE A 43 8.22 10.69 44.16
CA PHE A 43 8.26 11.82 43.25
C PHE A 43 6.91 12.07 42.62
N GLU A 44 6.51 13.30 42.53
CA GLU A 44 5.32 13.77 41.81
C GLU A 44 5.75 14.62 40.62
N PHE A 45 4.99 14.55 39.51
CA PHE A 45 5.12 15.55 38.47
C PHE A 45 4.72 16.92 39.00
N HIS A 46 5.68 17.74 39.29
CA HIS A 46 5.47 18.99 40.01
C HIS A 46 4.88 20.08 39.13
N VAL A 47 3.63 20.43 39.39
CA VAL A 47 2.94 21.55 38.75
C VAL A 47 2.74 22.66 39.80
N SER A 48 2.82 23.92 39.39
CA SER A 48 2.61 25.04 40.27
C SER A 48 1.22 25.01 40.92
N SER A 49 1.12 25.48 42.16
CA SER A 49 -0.17 25.59 42.89
C SER A 49 -1.19 26.41 42.09
N GLN A 50 -0.73 27.45 41.40
CA GLN A 50 -1.60 28.26 40.52
C GLN A 50 -2.15 27.46 39.33
N ALA A 51 -1.33 26.61 38.70
CA ALA A 51 -1.78 25.74 37.63
C ALA A 51 -2.76 24.68 38.15
N ARG A 52 -2.51 24.11 39.35
CA ARG A 52 -3.43 23.16 39.98
C ARG A 52 -4.81 23.78 40.23
N GLU A 53 -4.84 24.99 40.80
CA GLU A 53 -6.09 25.73 41.00
C GLU A 53 -6.79 26.07 39.67
N LYS A 54 -6.05 26.56 38.69
CA LYS A 54 -6.56 26.96 37.36
C LYS A 54 -7.21 25.83 36.64
N TYR A 55 -6.60 24.63 36.64
CA TYR A 55 -7.05 23.47 35.86
C TYR A 55 -7.81 22.44 36.69
N HIS A 56 -8.01 22.70 37.99
CA HIS A 56 -8.66 21.77 38.94
C HIS A 56 -7.97 20.41 39.03
N PHE A 57 -6.63 20.45 39.23
CA PHE A 57 -5.85 19.24 39.39
C PHE A 57 -5.78 18.82 40.85
N ASP A 58 -6.85 18.18 41.33
CA ASP A 58 -7.02 17.76 42.73
C ASP A 58 -6.55 16.31 42.95
N GLU A 59 -5.97 15.66 41.96
CA GLU A 59 -5.47 14.30 42.04
C GLU A 59 -3.95 14.23 42.01
N GLN A 60 -3.39 13.22 42.66
CA GLN A 60 -1.95 12.94 42.60
C GLN A 60 -1.53 12.65 41.18
N LEU A 61 -0.42 13.27 40.74
CA LEU A 61 0.11 13.12 39.41
C LEU A 61 1.14 11.98 39.32
N PHE A 62 1.01 10.95 40.17
CA PHE A 62 1.80 9.73 40.21
C PHE A 62 0.93 8.50 40.42
N ALA A 63 1.33 7.36 39.88
CA ALA A 63 0.73 6.09 40.23
C ALA A 63 1.31 5.56 41.55
N LEU A 64 0.47 4.95 42.38
CA LEU A 64 0.81 4.36 43.65
C LEU A 64 1.90 3.27 43.58
N ASN A 65 2.20 2.72 42.41
CA ASN A 65 3.18 1.69 42.17
C ASN A 65 4.47 2.17 41.51
N GLY A 66 4.72 3.47 41.56
CA GLY A 66 5.96 4.11 41.07
C GLY A 66 6.02 4.41 39.60
N ASN A 67 4.92 4.29 38.89
CA ASN A 67 4.81 4.75 37.50
C ASN A 67 4.36 6.22 37.50
N VAL A 68 4.96 7.07 36.66
CA VAL A 68 4.50 8.44 36.45
C VAL A 68 3.11 8.44 35.85
N VAL A 69 2.17 9.12 36.48
CA VAL A 69 0.77 9.16 36.06
C VAL A 69 0.62 9.75 34.66
N LEU A 70 1.43 10.75 34.34
CA LEU A 70 1.41 11.39 33.02
C LEU A 70 2.05 10.55 31.91
N ALA A 71 2.83 9.54 32.25
CA ALA A 71 3.27 8.53 31.32
C ALA A 71 2.20 7.47 31.03
N ASP A 72 1.07 7.49 31.77
CA ASP A 72 -0.16 6.76 31.45
C ASP A 72 -0.99 7.59 30.46
N PHE A 73 -1.31 6.98 29.31
CA PHE A 73 -2.03 7.67 28.22
C PHE A 73 -3.42 8.17 28.65
N ALA A 74 -4.13 7.42 29.48
CA ALA A 74 -5.46 7.80 29.95
C ALA A 74 -5.36 9.00 30.91
N ALA A 75 -4.37 9.03 31.81
CA ALA A 75 -4.10 10.16 32.69
C ALA A 75 -3.69 11.41 31.90
N ALA A 76 -2.79 11.27 30.91
CA ALA A 76 -2.37 12.38 30.04
C ALA A 76 -3.56 12.96 29.26
N ARG A 77 -4.49 12.11 28.78
CA ARG A 77 -5.73 12.58 28.13
C ARG A 77 -6.65 13.32 29.08
N ARG A 78 -6.85 12.83 30.31
CA ARG A 78 -7.65 13.53 31.32
C ARG A 78 -7.05 14.90 31.66
N PHE A 79 -5.73 14.96 31.81
CA PHE A 79 -5.01 16.19 32.07
C PHE A 79 -5.14 17.18 30.90
N ALA A 80 -4.85 16.75 29.67
CA ALA A 80 -5.00 17.55 28.47
C ALA A 80 -6.45 18.06 28.27
N LYS A 81 -7.46 17.24 28.62
CA LYS A 81 -8.87 17.63 28.56
C LYS A 81 -9.18 18.79 29.51
N LYS A 82 -8.72 18.71 30.78
CA LYS A 82 -8.90 19.79 31.75
C LYS A 82 -8.28 21.09 31.24
N MET A 83 -7.05 21.02 30.71
CA MET A 83 -6.36 22.18 30.14
C MET A 83 -7.09 22.73 28.89
N THR A 84 -7.49 21.90 27.97
CA THR A 84 -8.22 22.28 26.75
C THR A 84 -9.49 23.05 27.09
N LYS A 85 -10.26 22.56 28.08
CA LYS A 85 -11.51 23.19 28.52
C LYS A 85 -11.28 24.60 29.04
N VAL A 86 -10.20 24.82 29.78
CA VAL A 86 -9.89 26.14 30.41
C VAL A 86 -9.22 27.08 29.40
N ARG A 87 -8.31 26.58 28.56
CA ARG A 87 -7.61 27.41 27.58
C ARG A 87 -8.48 27.80 26.38
N GLY A 88 -9.50 27.00 26.05
CA GLY A 88 -10.25 27.13 24.79
C GLY A 88 -9.46 26.74 23.53
N GLN A 89 -8.28 26.17 23.70
CA GLN A 89 -7.41 25.64 22.63
C GLN A 89 -7.05 24.20 22.93
N VAL A 90 -6.96 23.38 21.90
CA VAL A 90 -6.63 21.95 22.04
C VAL A 90 -5.21 21.79 22.58
N VAL A 91 -5.08 21.06 23.67
CA VAL A 91 -3.81 20.63 24.26
C VAL A 91 -3.58 19.19 23.85
N PRO A 92 -2.52 18.86 23.08
CA PRO A 92 -2.20 17.49 22.74
C PRO A 92 -1.90 16.65 23.99
N ALA A 93 -2.58 15.53 24.12
CA ALA A 93 -2.33 14.62 25.24
C ALA A 93 -0.95 13.95 25.14
N SER A 94 -0.47 13.78 23.93
CA SER A 94 0.86 13.26 23.63
C SER A 94 1.99 14.15 24.19
N ASP A 95 1.85 15.48 24.12
CA ASP A 95 2.82 16.41 24.68
C ASP A 95 2.88 16.29 26.21
N ILE A 96 1.70 16.17 26.86
CA ILE A 96 1.63 15.98 28.32
C ILE A 96 2.26 14.64 28.71
N ASN A 97 2.04 13.58 27.94
CA ASN A 97 2.68 12.29 28.15
C ASN A 97 4.20 12.36 27.96
N ALA A 98 4.67 13.05 26.90
CA ALA A 98 6.10 13.23 26.65
C ALA A 98 6.80 14.02 27.74
N LEU A 99 6.18 15.07 28.27
CA LEU A 99 6.68 15.83 29.43
C LEU A 99 6.85 14.92 30.64
N GLY A 100 5.86 14.08 30.96
CA GLY A 100 5.95 13.14 32.07
C GLY A 100 7.05 12.10 31.90
N LEU A 101 7.25 11.59 30.67
CA LEU A 101 8.33 10.65 30.36
C LEU A 101 9.71 11.30 30.49
N ILE A 102 9.89 12.52 30.02
CA ILE A 102 11.16 13.27 30.17
C ILE A 102 11.46 13.48 31.63
N ASP A 103 10.49 13.91 32.42
CA ASP A 103 10.61 14.10 33.87
C ASP A 103 11.07 12.79 34.55
N GLU A 104 10.44 11.67 34.29
CA GLU A 104 10.81 10.35 34.84
C GLU A 104 12.23 9.96 34.46
N ILE A 105 12.64 10.21 33.19
CA ILE A 105 14.01 9.92 32.73
C ILE A 105 15.04 10.79 33.49
N LEU A 106 14.73 12.07 33.71
CA LEU A 106 15.63 12.94 34.46
C LEU A 106 15.83 12.46 35.91
N HIS A 107 14.79 11.99 36.57
CA HIS A 107 14.89 11.33 37.88
C HIS A 107 15.78 10.08 37.83
N ILE A 108 15.60 9.22 36.80
CA ILE A 108 16.42 8.03 36.65
C ILE A 108 17.91 8.38 36.45
N LEU A 109 18.20 9.42 35.65
CA LEU A 109 19.57 9.89 35.44
C LEU A 109 20.23 10.40 36.73
N ILE A 110 19.51 11.19 37.53
CA ILE A 110 20.01 11.69 38.81
C ILE A 110 20.31 10.52 39.77
N ARG A 111 19.40 9.55 39.87
CA ARG A 111 19.61 8.33 40.69
C ARG A 111 20.81 7.53 40.26
N GLN A 112 20.95 7.33 38.92
CA GLN A 112 22.12 6.64 38.39
C GLN A 112 23.41 7.38 38.68
N TYR A 113 23.39 8.69 38.58
CA TYR A 113 24.54 9.52 38.93
C TYR A 113 24.84 9.41 40.43
N GLU A 114 23.84 9.38 41.31
CA GLU A 114 24.00 9.20 42.75
C GLU A 114 24.56 7.81 43.10
N MET A 115 24.18 6.75 42.39
CA MET A 115 24.77 5.42 42.54
C MET A 115 26.26 5.42 42.20
N GLN A 116 26.67 6.17 41.16
CA GLN A 116 28.08 6.35 40.79
C GLN A 116 28.86 7.27 41.76
N ASN A 117 28.18 8.22 42.39
CA ASN A 117 28.72 9.24 43.27
C ASN A 117 27.96 9.28 44.60
N PRO A 118 28.07 8.25 45.47
CA PRO A 118 27.24 8.11 46.67
C PRO A 118 27.25 9.34 47.56
N GLY A 119 26.08 9.75 48.03
CA GLY A 119 25.89 10.91 48.92
C GLY A 119 26.06 12.26 48.25
N VAL A 120 26.07 12.34 46.92
CA VAL A 120 26.23 13.61 46.19
C VAL A 120 25.09 14.59 46.51
N MET A 121 23.85 14.14 46.62
CA MET A 121 22.72 15.01 46.95
C MET A 121 22.83 15.59 48.36
N GLN A 122 23.41 14.85 49.30
CA GLN A 122 23.69 15.38 50.66
C GLN A 122 24.84 16.38 50.63
N ARG A 123 25.90 16.14 49.83
CA ARG A 123 27.00 17.09 49.67
C ARG A 123 26.53 18.40 49.04
N VAL A 124 25.65 18.32 48.06
CA VAL A 124 25.04 19.47 47.41
C VAL A 124 24.26 20.31 48.44
N LEU A 125 23.39 19.70 49.26
CA LEU A 125 22.66 20.38 50.33
C LEU A 125 23.60 21.10 51.33
N GLY A 126 24.74 20.46 51.64
CA GLY A 126 25.77 21.05 52.49
C GLY A 126 26.50 22.21 51.81
N ALA A 127 26.79 22.14 50.54
CA ALA A 127 27.55 23.13 49.75
C ALA A 127 26.71 24.39 49.46
N VAL A 128 25.41 24.25 49.21
CA VAL A 128 24.52 25.38 48.94
C VAL A 128 24.11 26.16 50.23
N GLY A 129 24.28 25.53 51.38
CA GLY A 129 24.18 26.20 52.68
C GLY A 129 22.75 26.50 53.18
N LEU A 130 22.65 27.48 54.10
CA LEU A 130 21.38 27.81 54.77
C LEU A 130 20.30 28.38 53.82
N ASP A 131 20.73 29.03 52.74
CA ASP A 131 19.83 29.59 51.74
C ASP A 131 19.04 28.50 51.03
N ALA A 132 19.63 27.32 50.78
CA ALA A 132 18.95 26.20 50.17
C ALA A 132 17.69 25.76 50.93
N ARG A 133 17.76 25.70 52.26
CA ARG A 133 16.58 25.30 53.07
C ARG A 133 15.44 26.30 52.98
N ALA A 134 15.72 27.57 52.88
CA ALA A 134 14.71 28.61 52.73
C ALA A 134 14.06 28.54 51.31
N VAL A 135 14.89 28.29 50.28
CA VAL A 135 14.43 28.08 48.90
C VAL A 135 13.58 26.83 48.76
N LEU A 136 14.01 25.69 49.34
CA LEU A 136 13.26 24.44 49.31
C LEU A 136 11.91 24.53 50.03
N LEU A 137 11.86 25.29 51.17
CA LEU A 137 10.58 25.56 51.81
C LEU A 137 9.66 26.37 50.91
N LYS A 138 10.19 27.40 50.24
CA LYS A 138 9.40 28.18 49.28
C LYS A 138 9.01 27.38 48.04
N PHE A 139 9.89 26.52 47.55
CA PHE A 139 9.59 25.61 46.46
C PHE A 139 8.41 24.69 46.82
N THR A 140 8.42 24.06 48.00
CA THR A 140 7.32 23.20 48.48
C THR A 140 5.98 23.94 48.60
N GLU A 141 6.01 25.29 48.90
CA GLU A 141 4.79 26.10 48.88
C GLU A 141 4.29 26.43 47.48
N VAL A 142 5.18 26.67 46.53
CA VAL A 142 4.83 27.05 45.12
C VAL A 142 4.51 25.84 44.27
N PHE A 143 5.25 24.76 44.46
CA PHE A 143 5.08 23.45 43.79
C PHE A 143 4.78 22.37 44.82
N PRO A 144 3.58 22.40 45.45
CA PRO A 144 3.30 21.56 46.60
C PRO A 144 3.08 20.10 46.16
N PRO A 145 3.65 19.12 46.89
CA PRO A 145 3.18 17.75 46.88
C PRO A 145 1.72 17.69 47.41
N MET A 146 1.00 16.60 47.02
CA MET A 146 -0.44 16.54 47.33
C MET A 146 -0.80 16.71 48.78
N ALA A 147 -0.02 16.18 49.73
CA ALA A 147 -0.26 16.34 51.15
C ALA A 147 -0.20 17.80 51.58
N VAL A 148 0.70 18.60 51.01
CA VAL A 148 0.79 20.02 51.26
C VAL A 148 -0.31 20.80 50.53
N TYR A 149 -0.62 20.43 49.31
CA TYR A 149 -1.69 21.04 48.52
C TYR A 149 -3.06 20.89 49.18
N HIS A 150 -3.37 19.72 49.72
CA HIS A 150 -4.60 19.42 50.44
C HIS A 150 -4.61 19.93 51.86
N ARG A 151 -3.49 20.58 52.32
CA ARG A 151 -3.32 21.10 53.67
C ARG A 151 -3.41 20.02 54.76
N GLU A 152 -3.02 18.79 54.42
CA GLU A 152 -2.90 17.71 55.39
C GLU A 152 -1.69 17.94 56.32
N MET A 153 -0.67 18.64 55.78
CA MET A 153 0.50 19.11 56.54
C MET A 153 1.02 20.42 55.96
N ASP A 154 1.83 21.16 56.68
CA ASP A 154 2.53 22.34 56.17
C ASP A 154 3.84 21.93 55.46
N ALA A 155 4.36 22.86 54.63
CA ALA A 155 5.56 22.62 53.83
C ALA A 155 6.81 22.33 54.68
N ARG A 156 6.94 22.90 55.85
CA ARG A 156 8.09 22.66 56.75
C ARG A 156 8.02 21.26 57.34
N HIS A 157 6.85 20.86 57.80
CA HIS A 157 6.65 19.51 58.36
C HIS A 157 6.91 18.44 57.31
N TYR A 158 6.46 18.67 56.05
CA TYR A 158 6.74 17.78 54.92
C TYR A 158 8.26 17.63 54.72
N LEU A 159 9.02 18.71 54.66
CA LEU A 159 10.46 18.69 54.43
C LEU A 159 11.25 17.99 55.56
N ASP A 160 10.78 18.08 56.79
CA ASP A 160 11.40 17.45 57.97
C ASP A 160 11.14 15.91 58.04
N LEU A 161 10.29 15.37 57.16
CA LEU A 161 10.00 13.95 57.08
C LEU A 161 10.99 13.20 56.16
N GLU A 162 11.01 11.89 56.35
CA GLU A 162 11.66 10.94 55.43
C GLU A 162 10.58 10.13 54.69
N THR A 163 10.73 10.02 53.37
CA THR A 163 9.88 9.20 52.51
C THR A 163 10.74 8.19 51.79
N ALA A 164 10.42 6.89 51.91
CA ALA A 164 11.16 5.79 51.28
C ALA A 164 12.68 5.77 51.57
N GLY A 165 13.10 6.25 52.77
CA GLY A 165 14.49 6.22 53.22
C GLY A 165 15.35 7.37 52.68
N GLN A 166 14.73 8.41 52.13
CA GLN A 166 15.37 9.70 51.80
C GLN A 166 14.70 10.84 52.57
N THR A 167 15.48 11.83 52.92
CA THR A 167 14.91 13.07 53.52
C THR A 167 14.15 13.82 52.43
N ASN A 168 12.99 14.36 52.75
CA ASN A 168 12.20 15.13 51.76
C ASN A 168 12.95 16.41 51.32
N TYR A 169 13.92 16.89 52.06
CA TYR A 169 14.85 17.93 51.58
C TYR A 169 15.62 17.48 50.34
N ALA A 170 16.11 16.26 50.33
CA ALA A 170 16.88 15.73 49.20
C ALA A 170 15.97 15.50 47.96
N SER A 171 14.80 14.93 48.16
CA SER A 171 13.83 14.74 47.08
C SER A 171 13.33 16.07 46.52
N THR A 172 13.05 17.05 47.36
CA THR A 172 12.62 18.39 46.92
C THR A 172 13.74 19.14 46.19
N LEU A 173 15.01 18.91 46.56
CA LEU A 173 16.16 19.45 45.82
C LEU A 173 16.27 18.86 44.42
N GLU A 174 16.05 17.57 44.31
CA GLU A 174 16.01 16.86 43.01
C GLU A 174 14.89 17.45 42.13
N GLU A 175 13.69 17.62 42.66
CA GLU A 175 12.55 18.21 41.95
C GLU A 175 12.84 19.67 41.53
N MET A 176 13.45 20.46 42.40
CA MET A 176 13.83 21.83 42.07
C MET A 176 14.87 21.90 40.95
N LEU A 177 15.81 20.94 40.90
CA LEU A 177 16.80 20.83 39.85
C LEU A 177 16.11 20.48 38.52
N ILE A 178 15.19 19.51 38.52
CA ILE A 178 14.44 19.13 37.36
C ILE A 178 13.57 20.28 36.84
N LEU A 179 12.88 21.01 37.72
CA LEU A 179 12.13 22.20 37.32
C LEU A 179 13.03 23.23 36.63
N HIS A 180 14.23 23.47 37.15
CA HIS A 180 15.18 24.39 36.54
C HIS A 180 15.61 23.92 35.12
N ILE A 181 15.90 22.63 34.93
CA ILE A 181 16.23 22.05 33.66
C ILE A 181 15.04 22.15 32.68
N THR A 182 13.83 21.84 33.16
CA THR A 182 12.59 21.91 32.39
C THR A 182 12.29 23.31 31.86
N ASN A 183 12.51 24.35 32.71
CA ASN A 183 12.33 25.75 32.31
C ASN A 183 13.38 26.26 31.30
N GLN A 184 14.52 25.58 31.15
CA GLN A 184 15.52 25.85 30.09
C GLN A 184 15.20 25.14 28.76
N ASN A 185 14.17 24.31 28.72
CA ASN A 185 13.78 23.57 27.51
C ASN A 185 12.78 24.39 26.68
N PRO A 186 13.17 24.88 25.48
CA PRO A 186 12.27 25.67 24.64
C PRO A 186 11.00 24.90 24.19
N ALA A 187 11.04 23.57 24.07
CA ALA A 187 9.89 22.75 23.71
C ALA A 187 8.76 22.80 24.78
N VAL A 188 9.10 23.16 26.00
CA VAL A 188 8.14 23.34 27.12
C VAL A 188 7.41 24.68 27.06
N GLY A 189 7.85 25.61 26.21
CA GLY A 189 7.28 26.95 26.10
C GLY A 189 5.74 27.03 26.09
N PRO A 190 5.01 26.20 25.32
CA PRO A 190 3.54 26.16 25.33
C PRO A 190 2.90 25.75 26.66
N TYR A 191 3.69 25.15 27.56
CA TYR A 191 3.28 24.61 28.88
C TYR A 191 3.92 25.33 30.07
N LYS A 192 4.62 26.44 29.80
CA LYS A 192 5.38 27.19 30.81
C LYS A 192 4.59 27.54 32.08
N GLU A 193 3.28 27.76 31.98
CA GLU A 193 2.42 28.05 33.14
C GLU A 193 2.31 26.91 34.16
N LEU A 194 2.59 25.67 33.74
CA LEU A 194 2.65 24.51 34.64
C LEU A 194 3.88 24.60 35.54
N PHE A 195 4.95 25.20 35.05
CA PHE A 195 6.28 25.24 35.63
C PHE A 195 6.73 26.67 35.98
N ASP A 196 5.79 27.56 36.26
CA ASP A 196 6.07 28.98 36.50
C ASP A 196 6.92 29.19 37.76
N GLU A 197 8.18 29.54 37.59
CA GLU A 197 9.15 29.79 38.65
C GLU A 197 9.21 31.26 39.09
N GLU A 198 8.44 32.17 38.47
CA GLU A 198 8.41 33.60 38.84
C GLU A 198 8.12 33.84 40.34
N PRO A 199 7.22 33.09 41.01
CA PRO A 199 7.00 33.24 42.45
C PRO A 199 8.23 32.90 43.30
N LEU A 200 9.07 31.94 42.85
CA LEU A 200 10.32 31.59 43.52
C LEU A 200 11.36 32.67 43.32
N LEU A 201 11.53 33.19 42.10
CA LEU A 201 12.46 34.25 41.76
C LEU A 201 12.21 35.54 42.57
N ARG A 202 10.93 35.87 42.78
CA ARG A 202 10.53 37.08 43.49
C ARG A 202 10.63 37.01 45.03
N SER A 203 10.50 35.82 45.61
CA SER A 203 10.28 35.65 47.04
C SER A 203 11.37 34.84 47.75
N SER A 204 12.41 34.42 47.06
CA SER A 204 13.49 33.61 47.62
C SER A 204 14.80 33.80 46.84
N PRO A 205 15.97 33.46 47.41
CA PRO A 205 17.24 33.46 46.68
C PRO A 205 17.39 32.30 45.69
N TYR A 206 16.32 31.92 44.98
CA TYR A 206 16.24 30.79 44.07
C TYR A 206 17.31 30.83 42.96
N GLU A 207 17.48 32.00 42.31
CA GLU A 207 18.46 32.17 41.24
C GLU A 207 19.89 31.91 41.69
N HIS A 208 20.22 32.42 42.89
CA HIS A 208 21.53 32.19 43.49
C HIS A 208 21.74 30.72 43.85
N THR A 209 20.73 30.09 44.41
CA THR A 209 20.75 28.65 44.78
C THR A 209 20.95 27.75 43.57
N VAL A 210 20.19 28.01 42.51
CA VAL A 210 20.31 27.20 41.27
C VAL A 210 21.66 27.40 40.59
N ARG A 211 22.23 28.62 40.63
CA ARG A 211 23.57 28.88 40.11
C ARG A 211 24.62 28.12 40.93
N ALA A 212 24.53 28.13 42.23
CA ALA A 212 25.40 27.39 43.13
C ALA A 212 25.30 25.86 42.90
N LEU A 213 24.07 25.35 42.67
CA LEU A 213 23.87 23.95 42.28
C LEU A 213 24.60 23.61 40.97
N THR A 214 24.42 24.44 39.95
CA THR A 214 25.05 24.24 38.63
C THR A 214 26.57 24.22 38.73
N ASP A 215 27.12 25.17 39.50
CA ASP A 215 28.56 25.28 39.68
C ASP A 215 29.12 24.13 40.54
N PHE A 216 28.38 23.64 41.53
CA PHE A 216 28.73 22.43 42.25
C PHE A 216 28.87 21.21 41.33
N PHE A 217 27.86 20.93 40.50
CA PHE A 217 27.91 19.79 39.61
C PHE A 217 28.99 19.89 38.52
N LYS A 218 29.45 21.09 38.15
CA LYS A 218 30.61 21.27 37.28
C LYS A 218 31.93 20.86 37.98
N GLY A 219 31.99 20.92 39.30
CA GLY A 219 33.14 20.50 40.09
C GLY A 219 33.17 19.04 40.50
N GLU A 220 32.03 18.35 40.36
CA GLU A 220 31.90 16.92 40.67
C GLU A 220 32.34 16.03 39.46
N PRO A 221 32.64 14.72 39.68
CA PRO A 221 32.97 13.82 38.60
C PRO A 221 31.92 13.81 37.50
N GLY A 222 32.39 13.82 36.24
CA GLY A 222 31.46 13.76 35.09
C GLY A 222 30.67 12.47 35.04
N PHE A 223 29.46 12.53 34.42
CA PHE A 223 28.57 11.42 34.19
C PHE A 223 29.02 10.62 32.92
N GLY A 224 29.27 9.35 33.05
CA GLY A 224 29.66 8.52 31.90
C GLY A 224 30.21 7.17 32.30
N ASP A 225 30.60 6.40 31.31
CA ASP A 225 31.26 5.10 31.48
C ASP A 225 32.59 5.27 32.21
N PRO A 226 32.91 4.40 33.18
CA PRO A 226 34.22 4.39 33.85
C PRO A 226 35.42 4.30 32.91
N GLU A 227 35.26 3.73 31.71
CA GLU A 227 36.31 3.64 30.68
C GLU A 227 36.52 4.94 29.88
N THR A 228 35.56 5.87 29.94
CA THR A 228 35.71 7.20 29.33
C THR A 228 36.68 8.04 30.13
N LYS A 229 37.63 8.72 29.46
CA LYS A 229 38.56 9.61 30.15
C LYS A 229 37.81 10.67 30.93
N ALA A 230 38.29 11.01 32.13
CA ALA A 230 37.63 11.98 33.04
C ALA A 230 37.42 13.34 32.36
N GLU A 231 38.30 13.73 31.44
CA GLU A 231 38.26 14.97 30.64
C GLU A 231 37.14 15.00 29.61
N ASP A 232 36.67 13.81 29.15
CA ASP A 232 35.62 13.64 28.12
C ASP A 232 34.23 13.38 28.75
N ARG A 233 34.09 13.38 30.06
CA ARG A 233 32.81 13.18 30.76
C ARG A 233 32.06 14.48 30.93
N GLU A 234 30.78 14.47 30.54
CA GLU A 234 29.89 15.61 30.71
C GLU A 234 29.40 15.73 32.16
N SER A 235 29.22 16.97 32.69
CA SER A 235 28.60 17.14 33.99
C SER A 235 27.13 16.66 33.99
N LEU A 236 26.59 16.29 35.14
CA LEU A 236 25.17 15.87 35.25
C LEU A 236 24.22 16.90 34.61
N ILE A 237 24.47 18.19 34.87
CA ILE A 237 23.63 19.28 34.31
C ILE A 237 23.70 19.32 32.78
N GLU A 238 24.88 19.12 32.21
CA GLU A 238 25.02 19.08 30.72
C GLU A 238 24.29 17.88 30.10
N VAL A 239 24.36 16.72 30.72
CA VAL A 239 23.63 15.50 30.31
C VAL A 239 22.12 15.75 30.37
N MET A 240 21.60 16.36 31.44
CA MET A 240 20.17 16.66 31.59
C MET A 240 19.68 17.74 30.61
N LEU A 241 20.52 18.70 30.24
CA LEU A 241 20.19 19.73 29.24
C LEU A 241 20.39 19.31 27.78
N ALA A 242 21.13 18.25 27.56
CA ALA A 242 21.48 17.81 26.22
C ALA A 242 20.25 17.54 25.28
N PRO A 243 19.16 16.92 25.75
CA PRO A 243 17.96 16.73 24.91
C PRO A 243 17.39 18.05 24.38
N ALA A 244 17.27 19.04 25.28
CA ALA A 244 16.74 20.36 24.93
C ALA A 244 17.66 21.16 24.00
N ARG A 245 18.97 20.97 24.08
CA ARG A 245 19.95 21.60 23.15
C ARG A 245 19.94 20.97 21.78
N ILE A 246 19.82 19.65 21.70
CA ILE A 246 19.87 18.91 20.44
C ILE A 246 18.54 19.03 19.68
N ALA A 247 17.41 18.99 20.38
CA ALA A 247 16.08 19.07 19.79
C ALA A 247 15.20 20.13 20.50
N PRO A 248 15.52 21.44 20.37
CA PRO A 248 14.92 22.51 21.19
C PRO A 248 13.42 22.73 20.93
N LEU A 249 12.85 22.20 19.84
CA LEU A 249 11.46 22.44 19.45
C LEU A 249 10.62 21.15 19.37
N SER A 250 11.17 19.99 19.74
CA SER A 250 10.47 18.72 19.55
C SER A 250 10.66 17.79 20.74
N LEU A 251 9.60 17.58 21.51
CA LEU A 251 9.59 16.64 22.64
C LEU A 251 9.82 15.19 22.16
N SER A 252 9.29 14.79 21.00
CA SER A 252 9.53 13.45 20.47
C SER A 252 10.99 13.22 20.08
N ALA A 253 11.64 14.22 19.47
CA ALA A 253 13.06 14.12 19.14
C ALA A 253 13.96 14.12 20.39
N GLN A 254 13.53 14.80 21.47
CA GLN A 254 14.19 14.72 22.77
C GLN A 254 14.07 13.31 23.37
N LEU A 255 12.90 12.69 23.29
CA LEU A 255 12.69 11.30 23.72
C LEU A 255 13.51 10.31 22.86
N GLU A 256 13.58 10.51 21.55
CA GLU A 256 14.41 9.70 20.65
C GLU A 256 15.93 9.84 21.02
N TYR A 257 16.38 11.04 21.32
CA TYR A 257 17.75 11.26 21.80
C TYR A 257 18.03 10.53 23.11
N LEU A 258 17.13 10.66 24.09
CA LEU A 258 17.26 10.01 25.40
C LEU A 258 17.26 8.49 25.26
N LEU A 259 16.38 7.95 24.43
CA LEU A 259 16.32 6.53 24.13
C LEU A 259 17.61 6.01 23.51
N ASN A 260 18.12 6.70 22.48
CA ASN A 260 19.35 6.31 21.79
C ASN A 260 20.58 6.37 22.68
N ARG A 261 20.64 7.31 23.61
CA ARG A 261 21.79 7.50 24.49
C ARG A 261 21.72 6.64 25.74
N TRP A 262 20.53 6.55 26.35
CA TRP A 262 20.35 5.97 27.68
C TRP A 262 19.46 4.71 27.72
N GLY A 263 18.96 4.25 26.58
CA GLY A 263 18.01 3.13 26.51
C GLY A 263 18.49 1.86 27.23
N VAL A 264 19.77 1.54 27.16
CA VAL A 264 20.35 0.38 27.87
C VAL A 264 20.23 0.55 29.40
N LEU A 265 20.40 1.77 29.88
CA LEU A 265 20.31 2.10 31.31
C LEU A 265 18.86 2.07 31.83
N LEU A 266 17.91 2.45 30.97
CA LEU A 266 16.51 2.60 31.34
C LEU A 266 15.77 1.25 31.49
N GLY A 267 16.27 0.20 30.88
CA GLY A 267 15.69 -1.14 30.92
C GLY A 267 14.52 -1.30 29.93
N GLU A 268 14.24 -2.54 29.54
CA GLU A 268 13.33 -2.86 28.43
C GLU A 268 11.91 -2.36 28.62
N SER A 269 11.33 -2.52 29.81
CA SER A 269 9.95 -2.08 30.06
C SER A 269 9.78 -0.55 29.95
N PHE A 270 10.79 0.21 30.34
CA PHE A 270 10.76 1.67 30.24
C PHE A 270 11.03 2.15 28.81
N VAL A 271 11.94 1.48 28.10
CA VAL A 271 12.18 1.68 26.67
C VAL A 271 10.88 1.54 25.88
N GLN A 272 10.08 0.51 26.16
CA GLN A 272 8.76 0.36 25.51
C GLN A 272 7.79 1.51 25.83
N LYS A 273 7.78 2.05 27.04
CA LYS A 273 6.96 3.24 27.37
C LYS A 273 7.39 4.45 26.56
N ILE A 274 8.70 4.70 26.45
CA ILE A 274 9.24 5.82 25.66
C ILE A 274 8.84 5.64 24.18
N LEU A 275 9.02 4.46 23.63
CA LEU A 275 8.66 4.17 22.23
C LEU A 275 7.18 4.41 21.96
N ARG A 276 6.28 3.95 22.83
CA ARG A 276 4.84 4.25 22.73
C ARG A 276 4.54 5.74 22.88
N GLY A 277 5.26 6.45 23.75
CA GLY A 277 5.13 7.90 23.89
C GLY A 277 5.53 8.67 22.64
N ILE A 278 6.63 8.26 21.99
CA ILE A 278 7.05 8.80 20.69
C ILE A 278 5.99 8.53 19.63
N ASP A 279 5.44 7.32 19.58
CA ASP A 279 4.39 6.96 18.66
C ASP A 279 3.13 7.81 18.90
N PHE A 280 2.78 8.05 20.15
CA PHE A 280 1.63 8.89 20.51
C PHE A 280 1.79 10.35 20.03
N VAL A 281 3.00 10.92 20.14
CA VAL A 281 3.27 12.25 19.58
C VAL A 281 3.12 12.25 18.05
N LYS A 282 3.60 11.19 17.38
CA LYS A 282 3.46 11.03 15.93
C LYS A 282 1.99 10.90 15.51
N GLU A 283 1.17 10.15 16.25
CA GLU A 283 -0.28 10.02 16.01
C GLU A 283 -1.00 11.36 16.13
N ASP A 284 -0.76 12.12 17.22
CA ASP A 284 -1.40 13.41 17.41
C ASP A 284 -0.98 14.44 16.35
N ALA A 285 0.27 14.38 15.86
CA ALA A 285 0.76 15.23 14.78
C ALA A 285 0.07 14.90 13.43
N VAL A 286 -0.14 13.62 13.13
CA VAL A 286 -0.88 13.18 11.93
C VAL A 286 -2.32 13.66 12.01
N ARG A 287 -2.95 13.54 13.16
CA ARG A 287 -4.33 13.99 13.37
C ARG A 287 -4.51 15.49 13.10
N GLY A 288 -3.55 16.32 13.49
CA GLY A 288 -3.57 17.76 13.21
C GLY A 288 -3.59 18.11 11.72
N ASN A 289 -3.14 17.22 10.85
CA ASN A 289 -3.08 17.40 9.40
C ASN A 289 -4.33 16.86 8.65
N PHE A 290 -5.27 16.19 9.33
CA PHE A 290 -6.48 15.64 8.72
C PHE A 290 -7.47 16.70 8.18
N THR A 291 -7.29 17.96 8.50
CA THR A 291 -8.15 19.06 8.04
C THR A 291 -7.89 19.50 6.60
N GLY A 292 -6.93 18.91 5.89
CA GLY A 292 -6.52 19.40 4.57
C GLY A 292 -6.02 18.33 3.61
N GLY A 293 -6.83 17.35 3.26
CA GLY A 293 -6.84 16.65 1.95
C GLY A 293 -5.53 16.17 1.28
N PHE A 294 -4.44 15.96 2.01
CA PHE A 294 -3.23 15.39 1.42
C PHE A 294 -2.95 14.02 2.06
N ALA A 295 -2.93 12.99 1.21
CA ALA A 295 -2.40 11.69 1.58
C ALA A 295 -0.95 11.86 2.06
N GLY A 296 -0.71 11.70 3.35
CA GLY A 296 0.65 11.58 3.88
C GLY A 296 1.34 10.39 3.22
N ASN A 297 2.64 10.48 2.97
CA ASN A 297 3.41 9.34 2.50
C ASN A 297 3.23 8.18 3.48
N VAL A 298 2.50 7.15 3.06
CA VAL A 298 2.43 5.91 3.81
C VAL A 298 3.85 5.35 3.92
N PRO A 299 4.36 5.06 5.12
CA PRO A 299 5.66 4.45 5.25
C PRO A 299 5.64 3.11 4.50
N VAL A 300 6.46 3.00 3.46
CA VAL A 300 6.66 1.72 2.78
C VAL A 300 7.30 0.76 3.78
N LEU A 301 6.61 -0.36 4.06
CA LEU A 301 7.16 -1.39 4.91
C LEU A 301 8.38 -2.00 4.21
N THR A 302 9.57 -1.74 4.73
CA THR A 302 10.77 -2.42 4.28
C THR A 302 10.78 -3.82 4.91
N PHE A 303 10.57 -4.83 4.06
CA PHE A 303 10.74 -6.23 4.44
C PHE A 303 12.25 -6.52 4.51
N THR A 304 12.80 -6.64 5.72
CA THR A 304 14.16 -7.15 5.87
C THR A 304 14.13 -8.66 5.84
N SER A 305 15.11 -9.28 5.17
CA SER A 305 15.23 -10.74 4.98
C SER A 305 15.33 -11.55 6.28
N HIS A 306 15.30 -10.91 7.45
CA HIS A 306 15.41 -11.54 8.76
C HIS A 306 14.06 -11.68 9.49
N ASP A 307 12.99 -11.02 9.02
CA ASP A 307 11.73 -10.97 9.77
C ASP A 307 10.79 -12.15 9.50
N TYR A 308 10.82 -12.72 8.29
CA TYR A 308 10.08 -13.93 7.92
C TYR A 308 10.83 -14.65 6.78
N SER A 309 10.97 -15.97 6.86
CA SER A 309 11.36 -16.77 5.70
C SER A 309 10.21 -16.79 4.70
N GLU A 310 10.34 -16.02 3.60
CA GLU A 310 9.37 -16.00 2.52
C GLU A 310 9.50 -17.27 1.68
N TYR A 311 8.75 -18.29 2.04
CA TYR A 311 8.67 -19.50 1.23
C TYR A 311 7.82 -19.24 0.00
N GLU A 312 8.29 -19.71 -1.15
CA GLU A 312 7.52 -19.68 -2.37
C GLU A 312 6.32 -20.65 -2.27
N ARG A 313 5.12 -20.10 -2.41
CA ARG A 313 3.84 -20.82 -2.30
C ARG A 313 2.81 -20.30 -3.31
N PHE A 314 3.17 -20.21 -4.57
CA PHE A 314 2.20 -19.83 -5.60
C PHE A 314 1.05 -20.83 -5.67
N SER A 315 -0.18 -20.31 -5.69
CA SER A 315 -1.34 -21.14 -6.03
C SER A 315 -1.32 -21.50 -7.52
N PRO A 316 -1.59 -22.78 -7.88
CA PRO A 316 -1.66 -23.18 -9.26
C PRO A 316 -2.90 -22.59 -9.95
N ASP A 317 -2.71 -22.02 -11.13
CA ASP A 317 -3.82 -21.58 -11.97
C ASP A 317 -4.61 -22.78 -12.49
N LYS A 318 -5.93 -22.66 -12.59
CA LYS A 318 -6.77 -23.52 -13.44
C LYS A 318 -6.67 -23.04 -14.88
N ASP A 319 -6.97 -23.92 -15.83
CA ASP A 319 -6.78 -23.69 -17.28
C ASP A 319 -7.39 -22.38 -17.81
N TRP A 320 -8.49 -21.94 -17.23
CA TRP A 320 -9.17 -20.70 -17.63
C TRP A 320 -8.55 -19.43 -17.03
N MET A 321 -7.87 -19.52 -15.88
CA MET A 321 -7.38 -18.34 -15.12
C MET A 321 -6.33 -17.50 -15.87
N PRO A 322 -5.36 -18.10 -16.62
CA PRO A 322 -4.42 -17.31 -17.41
C PRO A 322 -5.07 -16.58 -18.59
N GLN A 323 -6.17 -17.11 -19.11
CA GLN A 323 -6.88 -16.56 -20.27
C GLN A 323 -7.95 -15.53 -19.90
N LEU A 324 -8.11 -15.25 -18.61
CA LEU A 324 -9.11 -14.32 -18.11
C LEU A 324 -8.83 -12.89 -18.59
N ILE A 325 -9.87 -12.25 -19.10
CA ILE A 325 -9.97 -10.82 -19.35
C ILE A 325 -11.16 -10.31 -18.57
N LEU A 326 -10.92 -9.47 -17.59
CA LEU A 326 -11.91 -9.00 -16.64
C LEU A 326 -12.46 -7.64 -17.06
N MET A 327 -13.78 -7.50 -17.06
CA MET A 327 -14.45 -6.22 -17.21
C MET A 327 -15.17 -5.84 -15.93
N ALA A 328 -14.88 -4.65 -15.40
CA ALA A 328 -15.58 -4.10 -14.25
C ALA A 328 -16.83 -3.33 -14.68
N LYS A 329 -17.92 -3.50 -13.95
CA LYS A 329 -19.16 -2.73 -14.11
C LYS A 329 -19.72 -2.36 -12.72
N ASN A 330 -19.98 -1.07 -12.48
CA ASN A 330 -20.82 -0.65 -11.37
C ASN A 330 -22.25 -1.14 -11.67
N SER A 331 -22.78 -2.02 -10.83
CA SER A 331 -24.03 -2.73 -11.10
C SER A 331 -25.21 -1.79 -11.33
N TYR A 332 -25.41 -0.83 -10.45
CA TYR A 332 -26.54 0.11 -10.56
C TYR A 332 -26.42 1.05 -11.75
N VAL A 333 -25.25 1.66 -11.96
CA VAL A 333 -25.02 2.57 -13.08
C VAL A 333 -25.14 1.81 -14.40
N TRP A 334 -24.65 0.57 -14.49
CA TRP A 334 -24.78 -0.22 -15.70
C TRP A 334 -26.23 -0.56 -16.01
N LEU A 335 -27.03 -0.96 -15.02
CA LEU A 335 -28.48 -1.22 -15.22
C LEU A 335 -29.24 0.05 -15.66
N ASP A 336 -28.89 1.22 -15.14
CA ASP A 336 -29.44 2.50 -15.60
C ASP A 336 -29.06 2.79 -17.06
N GLN A 337 -27.81 2.62 -17.43
CA GLN A 337 -27.31 2.78 -18.81
C GLN A 337 -28.02 1.81 -19.78
N LEU A 338 -28.21 0.55 -19.35
CA LEU A 338 -28.96 -0.44 -20.13
C LEU A 338 -30.44 -0.04 -20.25
N SER A 339 -31.03 0.49 -19.16
CA SER A 339 -32.42 0.98 -19.22
C SER A 339 -32.59 2.09 -20.26
N LYS A 340 -31.65 3.03 -20.34
CA LYS A 340 -31.60 4.09 -21.36
C LYS A 340 -31.37 3.53 -22.75
N LYS A 341 -30.41 2.62 -22.94
CA LYS A 341 -30.06 2.00 -24.21
C LYS A 341 -31.24 1.24 -24.82
N TYR A 342 -31.94 0.45 -24.02
CA TYR A 342 -33.04 -0.41 -24.44
C TYR A 342 -34.42 0.24 -24.29
N GLN A 343 -34.48 1.50 -23.80
CA GLN A 343 -35.71 2.25 -23.58
C GLN A 343 -36.79 1.47 -22.79
N ARG A 344 -36.34 0.68 -21.82
CA ARG A 344 -37.19 -0.06 -20.88
C ARG A 344 -36.51 -0.16 -19.50
N ALA A 345 -37.27 -0.29 -18.44
CA ALA A 345 -36.72 -0.46 -17.11
C ALA A 345 -35.93 -1.80 -17.01
N ILE A 346 -34.65 -1.71 -16.73
CA ILE A 346 -33.75 -2.82 -16.42
C ILE A 346 -33.13 -2.49 -15.06
N LEU A 347 -33.75 -3.04 -14.01
CA LEU A 347 -33.42 -2.71 -12.61
C LEU A 347 -32.80 -3.90 -11.87
N ARG A 348 -32.97 -5.11 -12.42
CA ARG A 348 -32.54 -6.36 -11.81
C ARG A 348 -31.57 -7.10 -12.71
N LEU A 349 -30.73 -7.95 -12.10
CA LEU A 349 -29.70 -8.72 -12.78
C LEU A 349 -30.26 -9.68 -13.83
N ASP A 350 -31.42 -10.28 -13.57
CA ASP A 350 -32.10 -11.20 -14.52
C ASP A 350 -32.72 -10.48 -15.73
N GLN A 351 -32.83 -9.16 -15.72
CA GLN A 351 -33.34 -8.36 -16.82
C GLN A 351 -32.26 -7.88 -17.82
N ILE A 352 -30.98 -8.10 -17.50
CA ILE A 352 -29.87 -7.80 -18.42
C ILE A 352 -30.08 -8.59 -19.72
N PRO A 353 -30.11 -7.93 -20.91
CA PRO A 353 -30.31 -8.60 -22.19
C PRO A 353 -29.17 -9.57 -22.55
N ASP A 354 -29.49 -10.65 -23.23
CA ASP A 354 -28.48 -11.59 -23.74
C ASP A 354 -27.57 -10.95 -24.81
N GLU A 355 -28.11 -9.99 -25.58
CA GLU A 355 -27.36 -9.19 -26.54
C GLU A 355 -26.15 -8.47 -25.89
N GLU A 356 -26.24 -8.08 -24.64
CA GLU A 356 -25.10 -7.49 -23.91
C GLU A 356 -24.04 -8.55 -23.57
N LEU A 357 -24.46 -9.77 -23.27
CA LEU A 357 -23.56 -10.89 -23.03
C LEU A 357 -22.87 -11.33 -24.33
N ASP A 358 -23.61 -11.33 -25.45
CA ASP A 358 -23.06 -11.55 -26.81
C ASP A 358 -21.97 -10.52 -27.15
N VAL A 359 -22.23 -9.23 -26.88
CA VAL A 359 -21.27 -8.16 -27.12
C VAL A 359 -20.00 -8.36 -26.28
N LEU A 360 -20.12 -8.74 -24.99
CA LEU A 360 -18.97 -9.03 -24.14
C LEU A 360 -18.16 -10.22 -24.67
N GLN A 361 -18.82 -11.31 -25.09
CA GLN A 361 -18.19 -12.46 -25.68
C GLN A 361 -17.44 -12.10 -26.97
N GLN A 362 -18.06 -11.34 -27.89
CA GLN A 362 -17.45 -10.87 -29.13
C GLN A 362 -16.22 -10.00 -28.92
N ARG A 363 -16.17 -9.28 -27.78
CA ARG A 363 -15.02 -8.48 -27.35
C ARG A 363 -13.92 -9.31 -26.67
N GLY A 364 -14.12 -10.62 -26.52
CA GLY A 364 -13.19 -11.52 -25.84
C GLY A 364 -13.15 -11.37 -24.33
N ILE A 365 -14.20 -10.78 -23.73
CA ILE A 365 -14.35 -10.66 -22.28
C ILE A 365 -14.80 -12.00 -21.71
N THR A 366 -14.04 -12.52 -20.75
CA THR A 366 -14.30 -13.84 -20.14
C THR A 366 -14.62 -13.76 -18.65
N GLY A 367 -14.53 -12.57 -18.06
CA GLY A 367 -14.92 -12.29 -16.68
C GLY A 367 -15.67 -10.97 -16.55
N LEU A 368 -16.71 -10.94 -15.73
CA LEU A 368 -17.52 -9.77 -15.46
C LEU A 368 -17.54 -9.50 -13.95
N TRP A 369 -16.87 -8.45 -13.53
CA TRP A 369 -16.87 -8.00 -12.14
C TRP A 369 -17.99 -7.00 -11.94
N LEU A 370 -18.98 -7.39 -11.11
CA LEU A 370 -20.16 -6.61 -10.74
C LEU A 370 -19.93 -5.95 -9.39
N ILE A 371 -19.65 -4.66 -9.39
CA ILE A 371 -19.37 -3.87 -8.20
C ILE A 371 -20.69 -3.53 -7.52
N GLY A 372 -20.78 -3.77 -6.20
CA GLY A 372 -21.89 -3.36 -5.36
C GLY A 372 -23.13 -4.25 -5.42
N LEU A 373 -22.94 -5.57 -5.53
CA LEU A 373 -24.00 -6.58 -5.51
C LEU A 373 -24.67 -6.79 -4.15
N TRP A 374 -23.89 -6.56 -3.07
CA TRP A 374 -24.31 -6.91 -1.72
C TRP A 374 -25.31 -5.92 -1.12
N GLU A 375 -26.10 -6.35 -0.14
CA GLU A 375 -26.91 -5.43 0.66
C GLU A 375 -26.03 -4.41 1.36
N ARG A 376 -26.39 -3.14 1.24
CA ARG A 376 -25.59 -1.99 1.70
C ARG A 376 -26.15 -1.39 2.98
N SER A 377 -25.26 -0.77 3.78
CA SER A 377 -25.56 -0.06 5.01
C SER A 377 -26.58 1.07 4.80
N ILE A 378 -27.69 1.03 5.52
CA ILE A 378 -28.69 2.11 5.51
C ILE A 378 -28.15 3.34 6.22
N ALA A 379 -27.33 3.16 7.25
CA ALA A 379 -26.64 4.27 7.92
C ALA A 379 -25.73 5.03 6.95
N SER A 380 -24.97 4.33 6.11
CA SER A 380 -24.14 4.95 5.04
C SER A 380 -25.00 5.79 4.09
N GLN A 381 -26.16 5.28 3.65
CA GLN A 381 -27.08 6.02 2.83
C GLN A 381 -27.57 7.31 3.52
N ARG A 382 -28.07 7.20 4.77
CA ARG A 382 -28.55 8.33 5.54
C ARG A 382 -27.49 9.40 5.75
N MET A 383 -26.27 9.00 6.08
CA MET A 383 -25.15 9.93 6.22
C MET A 383 -24.91 10.75 4.96
N LYS A 384 -24.85 10.08 3.79
CA LYS A 384 -24.61 10.76 2.51
C LYS A 384 -25.76 11.69 2.13
N GLN A 385 -27.01 11.28 2.39
CA GLN A 385 -28.17 12.12 2.19
C GLN A 385 -28.16 13.35 3.10
N MET A 386 -27.81 13.20 4.39
CA MET A 386 -27.63 14.32 5.33
C MET A 386 -26.51 15.28 4.90
N MET A 387 -25.49 14.76 4.20
CA MET A 387 -24.40 15.55 3.63
C MET A 387 -24.74 16.20 2.28
N GLY A 388 -26.03 16.17 1.87
CA GLY A 388 -26.55 16.83 0.68
C GLY A 388 -26.57 15.98 -0.60
N GLN A 389 -26.35 14.67 -0.49
CA GLN A 389 -26.41 13.75 -1.63
C GLN A 389 -27.74 13.00 -1.62
N ALA A 390 -28.81 13.66 -2.01
CA ALA A 390 -30.19 13.15 -1.85
C ALA A 390 -30.48 11.86 -2.62
N ASP A 391 -29.78 11.60 -3.72
CA ASP A 391 -29.89 10.43 -4.59
C ASP A 391 -28.94 9.28 -4.21
N ALA A 392 -28.13 9.48 -3.16
CA ALA A 392 -27.19 8.45 -2.71
C ALA A 392 -27.91 7.18 -2.23
N VAL A 393 -27.38 6.07 -2.65
CA VAL A 393 -27.59 4.78 -2.00
C VAL A 393 -26.57 4.53 -0.91
N ALA A 394 -26.03 3.57 -0.52
CA ALA A 394 -24.88 3.47 0.37
C ALA A 394 -23.61 3.17 -0.44
N SER A 395 -22.45 3.32 0.18
CA SER A 395 -21.20 2.84 -0.40
C SER A 395 -21.30 1.35 -0.75
N ALA A 396 -20.74 0.97 -1.89
CA ALA A 396 -20.64 -0.44 -2.29
C ALA A 396 -19.77 -1.26 -1.32
N TYR A 397 -18.94 -0.59 -0.51
CA TYR A 397 -18.00 -1.20 0.45
C TYR A 397 -18.43 -1.01 1.91
N SER A 398 -19.60 -0.39 2.17
CA SER A 398 -20.25 -0.36 3.50
C SER A 398 -21.45 -1.30 3.49
N LEU A 399 -21.21 -2.56 3.88
CA LEU A 399 -22.17 -3.64 3.72
C LEU A 399 -23.07 -3.82 4.96
N MET A 400 -24.34 -4.07 4.72
CA MET A 400 -25.27 -4.56 5.73
C MET A 400 -25.06 -6.05 5.98
N ASP A 401 -24.95 -6.82 4.89
CA ASP A 401 -24.79 -8.28 4.92
C ASP A 401 -24.29 -8.78 3.56
N TYR A 402 -23.75 -10.00 3.50
CA TYR A 402 -23.36 -10.70 2.26
C TYR A 402 -24.58 -11.44 1.63
N GLN A 403 -25.66 -10.71 1.48
CA GLN A 403 -26.84 -11.09 0.70
C GLN A 403 -26.89 -10.26 -0.57
N ILE A 404 -27.32 -10.83 -1.69
CA ILE A 404 -27.53 -10.05 -2.91
C ILE A 404 -28.65 -9.05 -2.67
N ALA A 405 -28.40 -7.78 -3.01
CA ALA A 405 -29.36 -6.71 -2.76
C ALA A 405 -30.74 -7.02 -3.35
N ALA A 406 -31.78 -6.86 -2.52
CA ALA A 406 -33.15 -7.21 -2.88
C ALA A 406 -33.64 -6.43 -4.09
N ASP A 407 -33.24 -5.19 -4.25
CA ASP A 407 -33.61 -4.34 -5.40
C ASP A 407 -32.87 -4.74 -6.71
N LEU A 408 -31.75 -5.48 -6.61
CA LEU A 408 -31.09 -6.13 -7.75
C LEU A 408 -31.76 -7.49 -8.11
N GLY A 409 -32.75 -7.93 -7.35
CA GLY A 409 -33.52 -9.15 -7.54
C GLY A 409 -33.05 -10.35 -6.71
N GLY A 410 -32.14 -10.14 -5.77
CA GLY A 410 -31.67 -11.17 -4.85
C GLY A 410 -30.91 -12.31 -5.53
N TRP A 411 -30.81 -13.44 -4.83
CA TRP A 411 -30.09 -14.63 -5.28
C TRP A 411 -30.67 -15.23 -6.57
N ASP A 412 -32.01 -15.20 -6.75
CA ASP A 412 -32.65 -15.78 -7.93
C ASP A 412 -32.25 -15.05 -9.21
N ALA A 413 -32.21 -13.72 -9.17
CA ALA A 413 -31.78 -12.92 -10.31
C ALA A 413 -30.27 -13.11 -10.61
N LEU A 414 -29.43 -13.24 -9.57
CA LEU A 414 -28.02 -13.57 -9.75
C LEU A 414 -27.83 -14.94 -10.37
N GLN A 415 -28.54 -15.96 -9.90
CA GLN A 415 -28.46 -17.33 -10.46
C GLN A 415 -28.84 -17.37 -11.94
N ASN A 416 -29.89 -16.64 -12.31
CA ASN A 416 -30.30 -16.49 -13.71
C ASN A 416 -29.20 -15.86 -14.56
N LEU A 417 -28.66 -14.70 -14.12
CA LEU A 417 -27.57 -14.03 -14.84
C LEU A 417 -26.33 -14.93 -14.93
N ARG A 418 -25.96 -15.60 -13.82
CA ARG A 418 -24.79 -16.49 -13.76
C ARG A 418 -24.88 -17.61 -14.76
N TRP A 419 -26.05 -18.23 -14.89
CA TRP A 419 -26.27 -19.29 -15.86
C TRP A 419 -26.15 -18.79 -17.30
N ARG A 420 -26.78 -17.65 -17.64
CA ARG A 420 -26.69 -17.04 -18.98
C ARG A 420 -25.26 -16.58 -19.31
N ALA A 421 -24.60 -15.89 -18.41
CA ALA A 421 -23.20 -15.48 -18.58
C ALA A 421 -22.28 -16.68 -18.84
N TRP A 422 -22.49 -17.80 -18.12
CA TRP A 422 -21.74 -19.03 -18.32
C TRP A 422 -21.91 -19.59 -19.73
N GLN A 423 -23.11 -19.53 -20.32
CA GLN A 423 -23.36 -19.97 -21.71
C GLN A 423 -22.56 -19.13 -22.73
N HIS A 424 -22.22 -17.91 -22.40
CA HIS A 424 -21.38 -17.00 -23.21
C HIS A 424 -19.88 -17.08 -22.81
N GLY A 425 -19.48 -18.05 -21.99
CA GLY A 425 -18.10 -18.21 -21.56
C GLY A 425 -17.63 -17.14 -20.55
N ILE A 426 -18.56 -16.41 -19.93
CA ILE A 426 -18.28 -15.33 -18.99
C ILE A 426 -18.48 -15.80 -17.56
N ARG A 427 -17.46 -15.60 -16.72
CA ARG A 427 -17.51 -15.86 -15.28
C ARG A 427 -17.84 -14.58 -14.51
N LEU A 428 -18.76 -14.68 -13.54
CA LEU A 428 -19.07 -13.54 -12.68
C LEU A 428 -18.04 -13.40 -11.58
N SER A 429 -17.74 -12.16 -11.21
CA SER A 429 -16.88 -11.79 -10.10
C SER A 429 -17.62 -10.87 -9.13
N ALA A 430 -17.35 -11.01 -7.84
CA ALA A 430 -17.84 -10.15 -6.79
C ALA A 430 -16.70 -9.65 -5.90
N ASP A 431 -16.98 -8.55 -5.19
CA ASP A 431 -16.13 -8.06 -4.12
C ASP A 431 -16.30 -8.89 -2.83
N MET A 432 -15.23 -9.00 -2.08
CA MET A 432 -15.21 -9.37 -0.70
C MET A 432 -14.51 -8.27 0.11
N VAL A 433 -15.17 -7.76 1.14
CA VAL A 433 -14.70 -6.65 1.99
C VAL A 433 -14.40 -7.19 3.39
N PRO A 434 -13.28 -7.89 3.58
CA PRO A 434 -13.06 -8.63 4.82
C PRO A 434 -12.59 -7.76 5.98
N ASN A 435 -12.04 -6.57 5.73
CA ASN A 435 -11.46 -5.71 6.76
C ASN A 435 -12.52 -5.09 7.69
N HIS A 436 -13.69 -4.76 7.15
CA HIS A 436 -14.73 -4.01 7.85
C HIS A 436 -16.11 -4.36 7.30
N ILE A 437 -17.14 -3.83 7.95
CA ILE A 437 -18.54 -3.93 7.52
C ILE A 437 -19.24 -2.60 7.79
N GLY A 438 -20.48 -2.40 7.35
CA GLY A 438 -21.24 -1.18 7.64
C GLY A 438 -21.48 -0.97 9.14
N ILE A 439 -21.54 0.30 9.58
CA ILE A 439 -21.71 0.65 11.01
C ILE A 439 -23.04 0.17 11.61
N ASP A 440 -24.05 -0.05 10.80
CA ASP A 440 -25.39 -0.55 11.19
C ASP A 440 -25.61 -2.02 10.78
N SER A 441 -24.55 -2.74 10.40
CA SER A 441 -24.64 -4.15 10.02
C SER A 441 -25.19 -5.01 11.16
N ARG A 442 -25.78 -6.14 10.80
CA ARG A 442 -26.25 -7.12 11.78
C ARG A 442 -25.15 -7.56 12.74
N TRP A 443 -23.92 -7.65 12.27
CA TRP A 443 -22.79 -8.04 13.11
C TRP A 443 -22.47 -6.99 14.19
N VAL A 444 -22.60 -5.69 13.89
CA VAL A 444 -22.42 -4.62 14.87
C VAL A 444 -23.53 -4.68 15.94
N VAL A 445 -24.74 -5.07 15.54
CA VAL A 445 -25.88 -5.22 16.46
C VAL A 445 -25.73 -6.46 17.34
N ASP A 446 -25.49 -7.61 16.72
CA ASP A 446 -25.59 -8.94 17.38
C ASP A 446 -24.26 -9.38 18.03
N ASN A 447 -23.13 -8.98 17.48
CA ASN A 447 -21.78 -9.39 17.90
C ASN A 447 -20.84 -8.17 18.12
N PRO A 448 -21.17 -7.22 19.01
CA PRO A 448 -20.35 -6.00 19.18
C PRO A 448 -18.93 -6.29 19.65
N ASP A 449 -18.67 -7.45 20.23
CA ASP A 449 -17.33 -7.91 20.62
C ASP A 449 -16.43 -8.25 19.42
N TRP A 450 -16.97 -8.40 18.22
CA TRP A 450 -16.19 -8.70 17.03
C TRP A 450 -15.40 -7.49 16.48
N PHE A 451 -15.63 -6.32 17.08
CA PHE A 451 -15.08 -5.05 16.58
C PHE A 451 -14.04 -4.47 17.51
N LEU A 452 -13.05 -3.80 16.93
CA LEU A 452 -12.14 -2.97 17.69
C LEU A 452 -12.89 -1.81 18.31
N SER A 453 -12.90 -1.73 19.64
CA SER A 453 -13.68 -0.74 20.37
C SER A 453 -13.01 -0.30 21.66
N LEU A 454 -13.44 0.87 22.16
CA LEU A 454 -13.06 1.43 23.44
C LEU A 454 -14.31 1.59 24.33
N PRO A 455 -14.20 1.45 25.65
CA PRO A 455 -15.30 1.74 26.56
C PRO A 455 -15.49 3.24 26.82
N TYR A 456 -14.62 4.11 26.24
CA TYR A 456 -14.63 5.57 26.37
C TYR A 456 -14.28 6.23 25.04
N SER A 457 -14.69 7.50 24.90
CA SER A 457 -14.29 8.31 23.74
C SER A 457 -12.78 8.55 23.73
N PRO A 458 -12.06 8.25 22.66
CA PRO A 458 -10.61 8.42 22.60
C PRO A 458 -10.16 9.88 22.72
N TYR A 459 -11.03 10.83 22.36
CA TYR A 459 -10.70 12.24 22.35
C TYR A 459 -11.68 13.08 23.16
N PRO A 460 -11.14 14.04 23.94
CA PRO A 460 -11.95 14.89 24.80
C PRO A 460 -12.93 15.81 24.07
N ASN A 461 -12.60 16.19 22.85
CA ASN A 461 -13.41 17.08 22.00
C ASN A 461 -14.49 16.34 21.20
N TYR A 462 -14.49 15.02 21.23
CA TYR A 462 -15.51 14.23 20.51
C TYR A 462 -16.87 14.36 21.19
N SER A 463 -17.88 14.55 20.37
CA SER A 463 -19.28 14.56 20.77
C SER A 463 -20.13 13.73 19.82
N PHE A 464 -21.20 13.15 20.33
CA PHE A 464 -22.05 12.18 19.63
C PHE A 464 -23.52 12.55 19.85
N ASN A 465 -23.90 13.77 19.42
CA ASN A 465 -25.24 14.32 19.57
C ASN A 465 -26.02 14.28 18.25
N GLY A 466 -25.39 13.84 17.17
CA GLY A 466 -26.00 13.72 15.86
C GLY A 466 -27.16 12.73 15.81
N ALA A 467 -27.79 12.63 14.64
CA ALA A 467 -28.91 11.71 14.42
C ALA A 467 -28.50 10.25 14.70
N ASP A 468 -29.46 9.51 15.24
CA ASP A 468 -29.34 8.06 15.34
C ASP A 468 -29.43 7.43 13.94
N LEU A 469 -28.39 6.73 13.55
CA LEU A 469 -28.26 6.10 12.24
C LEU A 469 -28.71 4.63 12.24
N SER A 470 -28.97 4.06 13.43
CA SER A 470 -29.41 2.67 13.54
C SER A 470 -30.75 2.42 12.85
N ASN A 471 -30.84 1.23 12.29
CA ASN A 471 -32.10 0.68 11.75
C ASN A 471 -32.70 -0.39 12.66
N ASP A 472 -32.04 -0.67 13.79
CA ASP A 472 -32.46 -1.68 14.77
C ASP A 472 -32.77 -0.99 16.11
N ASP A 473 -33.96 -1.27 16.64
CA ASP A 473 -34.46 -0.65 17.88
C ASP A 473 -33.67 -1.04 19.13
N ARG A 474 -32.84 -2.10 19.06
CA ARG A 474 -32.01 -2.58 20.18
C ARG A 474 -30.82 -1.66 20.43
N VAL A 475 -30.31 -0.96 19.38
CA VAL A 475 -29.10 -0.17 19.48
C VAL A 475 -29.28 1.25 18.95
N GLY A 476 -28.51 2.19 19.46
CA GLY A 476 -28.32 3.52 18.90
C GLY A 476 -26.91 3.62 18.29
N ILE A 477 -26.79 4.25 17.11
CA ILE A 477 -25.53 4.43 16.39
C ILE A 477 -25.38 5.91 16.04
N GLN A 478 -24.31 6.53 16.51
CA GLN A 478 -24.03 7.96 16.29
C GLN A 478 -22.57 8.12 15.84
N ILE A 479 -22.38 8.90 14.79
CA ILE A 479 -21.06 9.31 14.35
C ILE A 479 -20.63 10.54 15.13
N GLU A 480 -19.34 10.75 15.25
CA GLU A 480 -18.76 11.93 15.88
C GLU A 480 -19.20 13.21 15.14
N ASP A 481 -19.65 14.23 15.87
CA ASP A 481 -20.34 15.41 15.31
C ASP A 481 -19.49 16.23 14.33
N HIS A 482 -18.15 16.31 14.52
CA HIS A 482 -17.25 17.04 13.65
C HIS A 482 -17.13 16.46 12.23
N TYR A 483 -17.48 15.19 12.04
CA TYR A 483 -17.59 14.59 10.72
C TYR A 483 -18.56 15.35 9.82
N TYR A 484 -19.73 15.73 10.35
CA TYR A 484 -20.74 16.46 9.59
C TYR A 484 -20.30 17.86 9.20
N TYR A 485 -19.46 18.49 10.03
CA TYR A 485 -18.88 19.81 9.77
C TYR A 485 -17.59 19.76 8.93
N LYS A 486 -17.07 18.56 8.62
CA LYS A 486 -15.81 18.34 7.90
C LYS A 486 -14.59 18.98 8.59
N THR A 487 -14.60 19.02 9.90
CA THR A 487 -13.56 19.63 10.74
C THR A 487 -12.68 18.59 11.43
N ASP A 488 -13.12 17.35 11.52
CA ASP A 488 -12.34 16.21 12.00
C ASP A 488 -12.75 14.94 11.23
N ALA A 489 -11.80 14.04 11.05
CA ALA A 489 -12.05 12.71 10.53
C ALA A 489 -12.39 11.80 11.72
N ALA A 490 -13.66 11.61 12.02
CA ALA A 490 -14.10 10.78 13.13
C ALA A 490 -13.41 9.41 13.10
N VAL A 491 -12.65 9.09 14.15
CA VAL A 491 -11.88 7.82 14.25
C VAL A 491 -12.78 6.68 14.72
N VAL A 492 -13.79 7.01 15.53
CA VAL A 492 -14.74 6.06 16.11
C VAL A 492 -16.17 6.57 15.96
N PHE A 493 -17.12 5.64 15.97
CA PHE A 493 -18.53 5.93 16.19
C PHE A 493 -18.99 5.35 17.52
N LYS A 494 -20.08 5.90 18.06
CA LYS A 494 -20.69 5.44 19.30
C LYS A 494 -21.80 4.44 18.98
N ARG A 495 -21.73 3.23 19.58
CA ARG A 495 -22.80 2.24 19.66
C ARG A 495 -23.33 2.20 21.11
N SER A 496 -24.62 2.34 21.28
CA SER A 496 -25.28 2.23 22.60
C SER A 496 -26.34 1.13 22.55
N ASP A 497 -26.24 0.15 23.43
CA ASP A 497 -27.26 -0.86 23.61
C ASP A 497 -28.37 -0.30 24.54
N ARG A 498 -29.60 -0.25 24.03
CA ARG A 498 -30.69 0.38 24.74
C ARG A 498 -31.28 -0.50 25.84
N TRP A 499 -30.99 -1.79 25.79
CA TRP A 499 -31.52 -2.74 26.80
C TRP A 499 -30.55 -2.95 27.95
N THR A 500 -29.28 -3.09 27.64
CA THR A 500 -28.23 -3.34 28.63
C THR A 500 -27.56 -2.07 29.14
N GLY A 501 -27.65 -0.96 28.38
CA GLY A 501 -26.95 0.28 28.68
C GLY A 501 -25.46 0.25 28.26
N ASP A 502 -24.99 -0.86 27.68
CA ASP A 502 -23.60 -0.97 27.17
C ASP A 502 -23.32 0.09 26.10
N THR A 503 -22.24 0.81 26.28
CA THR A 503 -21.81 1.86 25.34
C THR A 503 -20.38 1.62 24.90
N ARG A 504 -20.18 1.54 23.58
CA ARG A 504 -18.87 1.31 22.96
C ARG A 504 -18.58 2.36 21.92
N PHE A 505 -17.29 2.68 21.78
CA PHE A 505 -16.74 3.53 20.73
C PHE A 505 -15.96 2.63 19.78
N ILE A 506 -16.61 2.25 18.67
CA ILE A 506 -16.09 1.29 17.70
C ILE A 506 -15.28 2.06 16.65
N TYR A 507 -14.09 1.56 16.33
CA TYR A 507 -13.26 2.15 15.29
C TYR A 507 -13.90 1.98 13.90
N HIS A 508 -13.77 3.02 13.08
CA HIS A 508 -14.04 2.93 11.66
C HIS A 508 -12.93 2.14 10.95
N GLY A 509 -13.25 1.51 9.83
CA GLY A 509 -12.25 0.90 8.96
C GLY A 509 -11.22 1.91 8.49
N ASN A 510 -9.96 1.50 8.41
CA ASN A 510 -8.85 2.38 8.06
C ASN A 510 -7.69 1.57 7.48
N ASP A 511 -6.98 2.13 6.52
CA ASP A 511 -5.76 1.57 5.92
C ASP A 511 -4.46 2.25 6.41
N GLY A 512 -4.61 3.23 7.31
CA GLY A 512 -3.48 4.00 7.84
C GLY A 512 -2.98 5.10 6.91
N THR A 513 -3.72 5.45 5.84
CA THR A 513 -3.35 6.53 4.93
C THR A 513 -3.76 7.90 5.46
N SER A 514 -5.02 8.29 5.34
CA SER A 514 -5.42 9.64 5.72
C SER A 514 -6.74 9.71 6.45
N MET A 515 -7.78 9.09 5.93
CA MET A 515 -9.13 9.24 6.43
C MET A 515 -9.73 7.89 6.79
N PRO A 516 -10.33 7.75 7.99
CA PRO A 516 -11.16 6.60 8.31
C PRO A 516 -12.36 6.53 7.35
N TRP A 517 -12.79 5.32 7.03
CA TRP A 517 -14.01 5.09 6.26
C TRP A 517 -15.22 5.15 7.18
N ASN A 518 -15.75 6.36 7.38
CA ASN A 518 -16.67 6.70 8.47
C ASN A 518 -18.05 6.01 8.43
N ASP A 519 -18.38 5.31 7.37
CA ASP A 519 -19.58 4.47 7.24
C ASP A 519 -19.31 2.99 7.53
N THR A 520 -18.13 2.65 8.05
CA THR A 520 -17.68 1.28 8.31
C THR A 520 -17.28 1.03 9.76
N ALA A 521 -17.29 -0.23 10.18
CA ALA A 521 -16.88 -0.73 11.49
C ALA A 521 -15.74 -1.73 11.34
N GLN A 522 -14.61 -1.49 12.02
CA GLN A 522 -13.40 -2.30 11.94
C GLN A 522 -13.50 -3.60 12.72
N LEU A 523 -13.28 -4.72 12.06
CA LEU A 523 -13.25 -6.04 12.67
C LEU A 523 -11.95 -6.26 13.48
N ASP A 524 -12.07 -6.98 14.60
CA ASP A 524 -10.95 -7.31 15.49
C ASP A 524 -10.33 -8.68 15.13
N TYR A 525 -9.32 -8.67 14.30
CA TYR A 525 -8.62 -9.88 13.85
C TYR A 525 -7.75 -10.55 14.93
N SER A 526 -7.57 -9.93 16.10
CA SER A 526 -6.93 -10.61 17.23
C SER A 526 -7.77 -11.80 17.74
N LYS A 527 -9.07 -11.81 17.42
CA LYS A 527 -10.06 -12.81 17.87
C LYS A 527 -10.17 -13.96 16.87
N PRO A 528 -9.95 -15.22 17.32
CA PRO A 528 -10.05 -16.40 16.44
C PRO A 528 -11.43 -16.58 15.82
N GLU A 529 -12.50 -16.31 16.59
CA GLU A 529 -13.89 -16.41 16.15
C GLU A 529 -14.20 -15.43 15.00
N VAL A 530 -13.60 -14.22 15.00
CA VAL A 530 -13.76 -13.25 13.92
C VAL A 530 -13.07 -13.76 12.67
N ARG A 531 -11.83 -14.25 12.78
CA ARG A 531 -11.11 -14.81 11.64
C ARG A 531 -11.88 -15.97 11.00
N GLU A 532 -12.41 -16.90 11.81
CA GLU A 532 -13.20 -18.03 11.28
C GLU A 532 -14.51 -17.56 10.64
N ALA A 533 -15.23 -16.62 11.25
CA ALA A 533 -16.47 -16.09 10.68
C ALA A 533 -16.23 -15.45 9.30
N ILE A 534 -15.14 -14.71 9.14
CA ILE A 534 -14.78 -14.10 7.87
C ILE A 534 -14.35 -15.17 6.85
N ILE A 535 -13.60 -16.19 7.24
CA ILE A 535 -13.24 -17.31 6.36
C ILE A 535 -14.50 -18.03 5.86
N GLN A 536 -15.47 -18.29 6.71
CA GLN A 536 -16.75 -18.90 6.31
C GLN A 536 -17.54 -18.02 5.34
N THR A 537 -17.50 -16.70 5.54
CA THR A 537 -18.09 -15.73 4.60
C THR A 537 -17.38 -15.74 3.25
N ILE A 538 -16.04 -15.77 3.25
CA ILE A 538 -15.25 -15.89 2.00
C ILE A 538 -15.60 -17.18 1.27
N LEU A 539 -15.71 -18.31 1.97
CA LEU A 539 -16.11 -19.58 1.38
C LEU A 539 -17.55 -19.54 0.83
N HIS A 540 -18.46 -18.83 1.50
CA HIS A 540 -19.80 -18.58 0.96
C HIS A 540 -19.75 -17.81 -0.36
N VAL A 541 -18.96 -16.74 -0.43
CA VAL A 541 -18.75 -15.97 -1.66
C VAL A 541 -18.11 -16.84 -2.74
N ALA A 542 -17.08 -17.64 -2.41
CA ALA A 542 -16.39 -18.52 -3.34
C ALA A 542 -17.31 -19.58 -3.98
N ARG A 543 -18.25 -20.13 -3.22
CA ARG A 543 -19.25 -21.10 -3.74
C ARG A 543 -20.18 -20.47 -4.78
N ASN A 544 -20.31 -19.15 -4.78
CA ASN A 544 -21.21 -18.42 -5.67
C ASN A 544 -20.50 -17.70 -6.80
N PHE A 545 -19.23 -17.32 -6.61
CA PHE A 545 -18.45 -16.56 -7.59
C PHE A 545 -17.08 -17.22 -7.80
N PRO A 546 -16.76 -17.64 -9.03
CA PRO A 546 -15.46 -18.22 -9.35
C PRO A 546 -14.32 -17.20 -9.36
N ILE A 547 -14.61 -15.91 -9.25
CA ILE A 547 -13.61 -14.83 -9.15
C ILE A 547 -14.02 -13.95 -7.98
N ILE A 548 -13.10 -13.76 -7.03
CA ILE A 548 -13.28 -12.87 -5.88
C ILE A 548 -12.21 -11.79 -5.92
N ARG A 549 -12.63 -10.53 -5.88
CA ARG A 549 -11.74 -9.38 -5.64
C ARG A 549 -11.84 -9.00 -4.17
N PHE A 550 -10.71 -9.06 -3.47
CA PHE A 550 -10.61 -8.64 -2.07
C PHE A 550 -10.28 -7.16 -1.99
N ASP A 551 -11.21 -6.42 -1.42
CA ASP A 551 -11.09 -5.00 -1.14
C ASP A 551 -10.05 -4.75 -0.04
N ALA A 552 -9.16 -3.77 -0.24
CA ALA A 552 -8.13 -3.35 0.70
C ALA A 552 -7.38 -4.52 1.36
N ALA A 553 -7.05 -5.56 0.59
CA ALA A 553 -6.49 -6.82 1.10
C ALA A 553 -5.20 -6.63 1.90
N MET A 554 -4.39 -5.62 1.55
CA MET A 554 -3.13 -5.30 2.23
C MET A 554 -3.32 -4.99 3.72
N THR A 555 -4.47 -4.45 4.12
CA THR A 555 -4.74 -4.10 5.53
C THR A 555 -4.77 -5.30 6.46
N LEU A 556 -5.08 -6.47 5.91
CA LEU A 556 -5.17 -7.74 6.65
C LEU A 556 -3.94 -8.64 6.53
N ALA A 557 -2.88 -8.20 5.86
CA ALA A 557 -1.58 -8.86 6.02
C ALA A 557 -1.13 -8.70 7.49
N LYS A 558 -0.64 -9.77 8.10
CA LYS A 558 -0.33 -9.85 9.53
C LYS A 558 0.51 -8.66 10.02
N LYS A 559 1.55 -8.29 9.28
CA LYS A 559 2.38 -7.10 9.59
C LYS A 559 1.59 -5.79 9.55
N HIS A 560 0.61 -5.65 8.65
CA HIS A 560 -0.23 -4.47 8.59
C HIS A 560 -1.24 -4.42 9.72
N ILE A 561 -1.87 -5.54 10.08
CA ILE A 561 -2.73 -5.62 11.27
C ILE A 561 -1.95 -5.12 12.49
N GLN A 562 -0.70 -5.58 12.66
CA GLN A 562 0.17 -5.12 13.75
C GLN A 562 0.40 -3.61 13.66
N ARG A 563 0.90 -3.12 12.52
CA ARG A 563 1.19 -1.70 12.31
C ARG A 563 -0.03 -0.80 12.53
N LEU A 564 -1.20 -1.21 12.03
CA LEU A 564 -2.41 -0.39 12.08
C LEU A 564 -3.06 -0.42 13.47
N TRP A 565 -3.24 -1.60 14.04
CA TRP A 565 -4.13 -1.79 15.19
C TRP A 565 -3.42 -2.14 16.49
N PHE A 566 -2.26 -2.75 16.41
CA PHE A 566 -1.45 -3.22 17.54
C PHE A 566 0.03 -2.86 17.33
N PRO A 567 0.37 -1.57 17.09
CA PRO A 567 1.71 -1.19 16.67
C PRO A 567 2.74 -1.69 17.67
N GLU A 568 3.87 -2.19 17.16
CA GLU A 568 5.00 -2.51 18.01
C GLU A 568 5.57 -1.20 18.56
N PRO A 569 5.81 -1.08 19.86
CA PRO A 569 6.30 0.15 20.46
C PRO A 569 7.55 0.68 19.76
N GLY A 570 7.54 1.93 19.32
CA GLY A 570 8.61 2.59 18.57
C GLY A 570 8.50 2.52 17.05
N HIS A 571 7.53 1.77 16.49
CA HIS A 571 7.34 1.67 15.03
C HIS A 571 6.32 2.68 14.46
N GLY A 572 5.75 3.51 15.33
CA GLY A 572 4.81 4.57 14.98
C GLY A 572 3.35 4.14 15.03
N GLY A 573 2.48 5.02 15.48
CA GLY A 573 1.03 4.87 15.44
C GLY A 573 0.50 5.28 14.06
N ALA A 574 0.00 4.32 13.28
CA ALA A 574 -0.63 4.61 11.99
C ALA A 574 -2.08 5.09 12.14
N ILE A 575 -2.77 4.63 13.18
CA ILE A 575 -4.16 4.99 13.48
C ILE A 575 -4.22 5.67 14.82
N PRO A 576 -4.85 6.85 14.90
CA PRO A 576 -4.97 7.62 16.14
C PRO A 576 -5.58 6.81 17.30
N SER A 577 -5.01 6.98 18.49
CA SER A 577 -5.35 6.28 19.74
C SER A 577 -5.06 4.77 19.78
N ARG A 578 -4.24 4.25 18.86
CA ARG A 578 -3.82 2.83 18.87
C ARG A 578 -2.45 2.57 19.49
N SER A 579 -1.59 3.57 19.65
CA SER A 579 -0.29 3.40 20.30
C SER A 579 -0.40 2.88 21.75
N GLU A 580 -1.45 3.26 22.49
CA GLU A 580 -1.71 2.72 23.82
C GLU A 580 -2.05 1.22 23.84
N HIS A 581 -2.57 0.69 22.74
CA HIS A 581 -2.89 -0.73 22.55
C HIS A 581 -1.77 -1.48 21.82
N GLY A 582 -0.58 -0.88 21.72
CA GLY A 582 0.58 -1.48 21.09
C GLY A 582 0.95 -2.82 21.77
N MET A 583 1.36 -3.78 20.96
CA MET A 583 1.80 -5.12 21.39
C MET A 583 3.26 -5.34 21.03
N THR A 584 4.02 -5.96 21.93
CA THR A 584 5.31 -6.51 21.52
C THR A 584 5.13 -7.61 20.49
N ARG A 585 6.20 -7.94 19.79
CA ARG A 585 6.18 -9.03 18.80
C ARG A 585 5.62 -10.32 19.37
N ASP A 586 6.08 -10.75 20.54
CA ASP A 586 5.64 -12.01 21.17
C ASP A 586 4.16 -11.98 21.57
N GLN A 587 3.67 -10.85 22.08
CA GLN A 587 2.25 -10.67 22.40
C GLN A 587 1.40 -10.76 21.14
N PHE A 588 1.85 -10.12 20.07
CA PHE A 588 1.13 -10.12 18.81
C PHE A 588 1.16 -11.50 18.13
N GLU A 589 2.30 -12.19 18.13
CA GLU A 589 2.42 -13.57 17.63
C GLU A 589 1.51 -14.55 18.39
N ALA A 590 1.35 -14.37 19.69
CA ALA A 590 0.42 -15.16 20.50
C ALA A 590 -1.06 -14.89 20.15
N ALA A 591 -1.42 -13.64 19.86
CA ALA A 591 -2.79 -13.26 19.51
C ALA A 591 -3.16 -13.66 18.06
N ILE A 592 -2.21 -13.51 17.13
CA ILE A 592 -2.39 -13.82 15.71
C ILE A 592 -1.24 -14.74 15.26
N PRO A 593 -1.31 -16.05 15.55
CA PRO A 593 -0.19 -16.97 15.27
C PRO A 593 0.06 -17.20 13.78
N ASN A 594 -1.00 -17.20 12.96
CA ASN A 594 -0.94 -17.48 11.54
C ASN A 594 -1.17 -16.23 10.69
N GLU A 595 -0.62 -16.22 9.47
CA GLU A 595 -0.96 -15.24 8.45
C GLU A 595 -2.38 -15.52 7.93
N PHE A 596 -3.30 -14.58 8.16
CA PHE A 596 -4.72 -14.72 7.82
C PHE A 596 -4.95 -15.09 6.34
N TRP A 597 -4.28 -14.38 5.44
CA TRP A 597 -4.44 -14.64 4.00
C TRP A 597 -3.94 -16.01 3.58
N ARG A 598 -2.91 -16.53 4.25
CA ARG A 598 -2.44 -17.89 3.95
C ARG A 598 -3.51 -18.92 4.34
N GLU A 599 -4.15 -18.73 5.48
CA GLU A 599 -5.24 -19.58 5.93
C GLU A 599 -6.44 -19.52 4.98
N VAL A 600 -6.82 -18.33 4.51
CA VAL A 600 -7.86 -18.13 3.48
C VAL A 600 -7.53 -18.89 2.21
N VAL A 601 -6.31 -18.72 1.67
CA VAL A 601 -5.88 -19.38 0.42
C VAL A 601 -5.94 -20.90 0.57
N ASP A 602 -5.44 -21.45 1.68
CA ASP A 602 -5.43 -22.89 1.93
C ASP A 602 -6.86 -23.46 2.06
N ARG A 603 -7.75 -22.75 2.76
CA ARG A 603 -9.14 -23.15 2.92
C ARG A 603 -9.92 -23.10 1.59
N VAL A 604 -9.77 -22.04 0.81
CA VAL A 604 -10.41 -21.93 -0.52
C VAL A 604 -9.87 -23.00 -1.47
N ALA A 605 -8.57 -23.23 -1.49
CA ALA A 605 -7.98 -24.29 -2.32
C ALA A 605 -8.48 -25.70 -1.96
N ALA A 606 -8.76 -25.95 -0.67
CA ALA A 606 -9.28 -27.23 -0.21
C ALA A 606 -10.78 -27.40 -0.48
N GLU A 607 -11.60 -26.35 -0.26
CA GLU A 607 -13.06 -26.46 -0.24
C GLU A 607 -13.72 -26.00 -1.56
N VAL A 608 -13.13 -24.99 -2.26
CA VAL A 608 -13.68 -24.41 -3.50
C VAL A 608 -12.54 -24.13 -4.49
N PRO A 609 -11.83 -25.17 -4.98
CA PRO A 609 -10.57 -25.02 -5.72
C PRO A 609 -10.65 -24.37 -7.10
N ASP A 610 -11.86 -24.12 -7.64
CA ASP A 610 -12.06 -23.43 -8.93
C ASP A 610 -12.29 -21.92 -8.75
N THR A 611 -11.76 -21.34 -7.67
CA THR A 611 -11.92 -19.92 -7.36
C THR A 611 -10.60 -19.18 -7.57
N LEU A 612 -10.63 -18.11 -8.37
CA LEU A 612 -9.54 -17.17 -8.51
C LEU A 612 -9.64 -16.09 -7.43
N LEU A 613 -8.58 -15.94 -6.66
CA LEU A 613 -8.45 -14.93 -5.60
C LEU A 613 -7.61 -13.77 -6.14
N LEU A 614 -8.20 -12.58 -6.21
CA LEU A 614 -7.60 -11.35 -6.68
C LEU A 614 -7.49 -10.37 -5.51
N ALA A 615 -6.27 -9.99 -5.12
CA ALA A 615 -6.04 -9.06 -4.05
C ALA A 615 -5.86 -7.62 -4.57
N GLU A 616 -6.57 -6.69 -3.95
CA GLU A 616 -6.18 -5.29 -4.00
C GLU A 616 -5.11 -5.07 -2.95
N ALA A 617 -3.88 -4.98 -3.38
CA ALA A 617 -2.74 -4.72 -2.51
C ALA A 617 -1.77 -3.76 -3.19
N PHE A 618 -1.20 -2.86 -2.39
CA PHE A 618 -0.30 -1.79 -2.79
C PHE A 618 0.96 -1.82 -1.92
N TRP A 619 1.79 -0.76 -2.03
CA TRP A 619 2.92 -0.50 -1.14
C TRP A 619 4.02 -1.55 -1.21
N MET A 620 4.33 -2.04 -2.42
CA MET A 620 5.36 -3.05 -2.68
C MET A 620 5.07 -4.41 -2.01
N MET A 621 3.79 -4.69 -1.68
CA MET A 621 3.37 -5.99 -1.16
C MET A 621 2.91 -6.95 -2.25
N GLU A 622 2.86 -6.52 -3.49
CA GLU A 622 2.32 -7.27 -4.62
C GLU A 622 3.01 -8.64 -4.75
N GLY A 623 4.34 -8.65 -4.70
CA GLY A 623 5.13 -9.89 -4.73
C GLY A 623 4.84 -10.81 -3.54
N TYR A 624 4.70 -10.25 -2.34
CA TYR A 624 4.37 -10.98 -1.13
C TYR A 624 3.01 -11.67 -1.24
N PHE A 625 1.98 -10.95 -1.71
CA PHE A 625 0.62 -11.48 -1.85
C PHE A 625 0.55 -12.68 -2.79
N VAL A 626 1.23 -12.64 -3.92
CA VAL A 626 1.15 -13.74 -4.90
C VAL A 626 2.17 -14.84 -4.65
N ARG A 627 3.40 -14.49 -4.25
CA ARG A 627 4.48 -15.47 -4.10
C ARG A 627 4.45 -16.20 -2.76
N THR A 628 4.16 -15.48 -1.67
CA THR A 628 4.23 -16.03 -0.31
C THR A 628 2.84 -16.39 0.22
N LEU A 629 1.86 -15.49 0.08
CA LEU A 629 0.49 -15.73 0.53
C LEU A 629 -0.30 -16.62 -0.42
N GLY A 630 0.06 -16.66 -1.69
CA GLY A 630 -0.54 -17.54 -2.69
C GLY A 630 -1.83 -17.00 -3.31
N MET A 631 -2.07 -15.70 -3.30
CA MET A 631 -3.15 -15.13 -4.10
C MET A 631 -2.89 -15.35 -5.59
N HIS A 632 -3.94 -15.63 -6.35
CA HIS A 632 -3.80 -15.88 -7.79
C HIS A 632 -3.42 -14.62 -8.54
N ARG A 633 -3.96 -13.48 -8.13
CA ARG A 633 -3.73 -12.19 -8.82
C ARG A 633 -3.61 -11.06 -7.80
N VAL A 634 -2.89 -10.00 -8.18
CA VAL A 634 -2.73 -8.77 -7.40
C VAL A 634 -2.72 -7.55 -8.32
N TYR A 635 -3.26 -6.43 -7.88
CA TYR A 635 -3.24 -5.18 -8.63
C TYR A 635 -1.82 -4.71 -8.96
N ASN A 636 -1.63 -4.19 -10.18
CA ASN A 636 -0.40 -3.57 -10.64
C ASN A 636 -0.61 -2.08 -10.93
N SER A 637 -0.66 -1.28 -9.88
CA SER A 637 -0.84 0.17 -10.00
C SER A 637 0.35 0.85 -10.69
N ALA A 638 1.54 0.26 -10.64
CA ALA A 638 2.73 0.75 -11.34
C ALA A 638 2.51 0.80 -12.86
N PHE A 639 1.81 -0.19 -13.44
CA PHE A 639 1.43 -0.18 -14.86
C PHE A 639 0.71 1.11 -15.23
N MET A 640 -0.35 1.46 -14.52
CA MET A 640 -1.17 2.62 -14.83
C MET A 640 -0.40 3.94 -14.59
N HIS A 641 0.16 4.13 -13.38
CA HIS A 641 0.79 5.39 -13.00
C HIS A 641 2.02 5.70 -13.84
N MET A 642 2.95 4.75 -13.98
CA MET A 642 4.21 4.99 -14.66
C MET A 642 4.04 5.16 -16.17
N LEU A 643 3.12 4.40 -16.81
CA LEU A 643 2.86 4.58 -18.24
C LEU A 643 2.09 5.87 -18.55
N ARG A 644 1.18 6.30 -17.66
CA ARG A 644 0.51 7.60 -17.77
C ARG A 644 1.51 8.73 -17.72
N ASP A 645 2.42 8.70 -16.74
CA ASP A 645 3.37 9.77 -16.45
C ASP A 645 4.65 9.67 -17.33
N GLU A 646 4.73 8.66 -18.20
CA GLU A 646 5.89 8.35 -19.07
C GLU A 646 7.19 8.12 -18.27
N ASP A 647 7.06 7.60 -17.03
CA ASP A 647 8.17 7.11 -16.22
C ASP A 647 8.66 5.74 -16.74
N ASN A 648 8.92 5.68 -18.04
CA ASN A 648 9.15 4.44 -18.79
C ASN A 648 10.36 3.67 -18.28
N ALA A 649 11.46 4.36 -18.02
CA ALA A 649 12.68 3.75 -17.46
C ALA A 649 12.40 3.03 -16.13
N LYS A 650 11.61 3.65 -15.24
CA LYS A 650 11.24 3.04 -13.96
C LYS A 650 10.34 1.81 -14.16
N TYR A 651 9.35 1.90 -15.04
CA TYR A 651 8.46 0.75 -15.28
C TYR A 651 9.19 -0.41 -15.95
N ARG A 652 10.05 -0.16 -16.92
CA ARG A 652 10.94 -1.17 -17.51
C ARG A 652 11.84 -1.81 -16.45
N GLN A 653 12.38 -0.99 -15.52
CA GLN A 653 13.19 -1.51 -14.41
C GLN A 653 12.36 -2.40 -13.46
N VAL A 654 11.10 -2.05 -13.18
CA VAL A 654 10.19 -2.92 -12.40
C VAL A 654 10.00 -4.27 -13.08
N ILE A 655 9.77 -4.28 -14.40
CA ILE A 655 9.65 -5.55 -15.15
C ILE A 655 10.97 -6.34 -15.12
N LYS A 656 12.12 -5.69 -15.36
CA LYS A 656 13.46 -6.33 -15.31
C LYS A 656 13.72 -6.95 -13.94
N ASN A 657 13.51 -6.19 -12.86
CA ASN A 657 13.69 -6.68 -11.49
C ASN A 657 12.77 -7.86 -11.19
N THR A 658 11.52 -7.82 -11.68
CA THR A 658 10.58 -8.93 -11.51
C THR A 658 11.05 -10.17 -12.27
N LEU A 659 11.54 -10.03 -13.50
CA LEU A 659 12.06 -11.13 -14.30
C LEU A 659 13.33 -11.74 -13.69
N GLU A 660 14.21 -10.92 -13.13
CA GLU A 660 15.43 -11.37 -12.43
C GLU A 660 15.13 -12.04 -11.09
N PHE A 661 14.12 -11.57 -10.37
CA PHE A 661 13.71 -12.13 -9.09
C PHE A 661 12.87 -13.40 -9.27
N ASP A 662 11.72 -13.28 -9.90
CA ASP A 662 10.81 -14.38 -10.17
C ASP A 662 9.80 -14.03 -11.28
N PRO A 663 9.95 -14.57 -12.51
CA PRO A 663 9.02 -14.29 -13.60
C PRO A 663 7.56 -14.66 -13.31
N GLN A 664 7.31 -15.59 -12.39
CA GLN A 664 5.94 -15.99 -12.02
C GLN A 664 5.15 -14.88 -11.33
N VAL A 665 5.83 -13.91 -10.73
CA VAL A 665 5.17 -12.71 -10.17
C VAL A 665 4.55 -11.86 -11.28
N LEU A 666 5.26 -11.70 -12.41
CA LEU A 666 4.76 -10.92 -13.55
C LEU A 666 3.44 -11.49 -14.11
N LYS A 667 3.32 -12.83 -14.19
CA LYS A 667 2.10 -13.52 -14.62
C LYS A 667 0.89 -13.22 -13.73
N ARG A 668 1.14 -12.80 -12.49
CA ARG A 668 0.09 -12.64 -11.49
C ARG A 668 -0.39 -11.20 -11.32
N TYR A 669 0.18 -10.27 -12.04
CA TYR A 669 -0.26 -8.89 -12.04
C TYR A 669 -1.62 -8.72 -12.76
N VAL A 670 -2.47 -7.85 -12.18
CA VAL A 670 -3.66 -7.32 -12.85
C VAL A 670 -3.28 -5.98 -13.45
N ASN A 671 -3.21 -5.91 -14.77
CA ASN A 671 -2.87 -4.69 -15.47
C ASN A 671 -4.16 -3.94 -15.85
N PHE A 672 -4.22 -2.65 -15.53
CA PHE A 672 -5.38 -1.80 -15.79
C PHE A 672 -4.97 -0.37 -16.11
N MET A 673 -5.79 0.33 -16.87
CA MET A 673 -5.64 1.75 -17.19
C MET A 673 -6.46 2.65 -16.26
N ASN A 674 -7.43 2.08 -15.60
CA ASN A 674 -8.20 2.67 -14.50
C ASN A 674 -8.86 1.57 -13.66
N ASN A 675 -9.24 1.92 -12.45
CA ASN A 675 -10.05 1.11 -11.55
C ASN A 675 -11.16 1.99 -10.94
N PRO A 676 -12.02 1.49 -10.05
CA PRO A 676 -13.09 2.30 -9.45
C PRO A 676 -12.60 3.52 -8.67
N ASP A 677 -11.37 3.51 -8.15
CA ASP A 677 -10.81 4.57 -7.31
C ASP A 677 -10.04 5.63 -8.10
N GLU A 678 -9.69 5.33 -9.34
CA GLU A 678 -8.87 6.19 -10.18
C GLU A 678 -9.70 6.95 -11.22
N LYS A 679 -9.10 7.97 -11.82
CA LYS A 679 -9.67 8.66 -12.99
C LYS A 679 -9.87 7.70 -14.15
N THR A 680 -10.84 7.98 -15.01
CA THR A 680 -11.12 7.13 -16.18
C THR A 680 -9.94 7.02 -17.13
N ALA A 681 -9.86 5.93 -17.88
CA ALA A 681 -8.78 5.72 -18.84
C ALA A 681 -8.72 6.82 -19.90
N ALA A 682 -9.89 7.31 -20.37
CA ALA A 682 -9.96 8.41 -21.32
C ALA A 682 -9.44 9.73 -20.76
N GLU A 683 -9.62 9.99 -19.45
CA GLU A 683 -9.07 11.19 -18.79
C GLU A 683 -7.55 11.05 -18.61
N GLN A 684 -7.05 9.87 -18.28
CA GLN A 684 -5.64 9.65 -17.96
C GLN A 684 -4.74 9.51 -19.20
N PHE A 685 -5.22 8.86 -20.26
CA PHE A 685 -4.42 8.51 -21.45
C PHE A 685 -4.92 9.17 -22.74
N GLY A 686 -6.04 9.90 -22.70
CA GLY A 686 -6.73 10.38 -23.90
C GLY A 686 -7.47 9.25 -24.64
N THR A 687 -7.73 9.45 -25.94
CA THR A 687 -8.47 8.53 -26.81
C THR A 687 -7.75 8.24 -28.14
N THR A 688 -6.44 8.54 -28.20
CA THR A 688 -5.64 8.47 -29.42
C THR A 688 -4.52 7.40 -29.31
N GLU A 689 -3.41 7.58 -30.03
CA GLU A 689 -2.34 6.57 -30.14
C GLU A 689 -1.73 6.16 -28.79
N LYS A 690 -1.55 7.11 -27.84
CA LYS A 690 -1.07 6.77 -26.47
C LYS A 690 -2.01 5.80 -25.76
N TYR A 691 -3.33 6.05 -25.84
CA TYR A 691 -4.35 5.17 -25.27
C TYR A 691 -4.25 3.75 -25.83
N PHE A 692 -4.24 3.63 -27.16
CA PHE A 692 -4.18 2.32 -27.83
C PHE A 692 -2.85 1.60 -27.61
N GLY A 693 -1.73 2.33 -27.53
CA GLY A 693 -0.43 1.75 -27.25
C GLY A 693 -0.37 1.16 -25.84
N VAL A 694 -0.82 1.91 -24.82
CA VAL A 694 -0.88 1.41 -23.43
C VAL A 694 -1.90 0.27 -23.30
N LEU A 695 -3.03 0.36 -23.97
CA LEU A 695 -4.02 -0.72 -23.97
C LEU A 695 -3.49 -1.99 -24.65
N THR A 696 -2.70 -1.84 -25.74
CA THR A 696 -2.00 -2.96 -26.36
C THR A 696 -1.04 -3.63 -25.36
N LEU A 697 -0.23 -2.85 -24.63
CA LEU A 697 0.60 -3.40 -23.56
C LEU A 697 -0.25 -4.16 -22.53
N MET A 698 -1.38 -3.56 -22.11
CA MET A 698 -2.27 -4.16 -21.09
C MET A 698 -2.75 -5.55 -21.49
N VAL A 699 -3.14 -5.74 -22.76
CA VAL A 699 -3.71 -7.03 -23.23
C VAL A 699 -2.65 -8.01 -23.71
N THR A 700 -1.40 -7.59 -23.96
CA THR A 700 -0.32 -8.43 -24.48
C THR A 700 0.82 -8.71 -23.50
N LEU A 701 0.96 -7.97 -22.41
CA LEU A 701 1.85 -8.37 -21.32
C LEU A 701 1.28 -9.57 -20.55
N PRO A 702 2.13 -10.41 -19.93
CA PRO A 702 1.67 -11.42 -18.98
C PRO A 702 0.84 -10.81 -17.85
N GLY A 703 -0.05 -11.59 -17.27
CA GLY A 703 -0.93 -11.14 -16.17
C GLY A 703 -2.40 -11.16 -16.57
N LEU A 704 -3.24 -10.43 -15.88
CA LEU A 704 -4.67 -10.34 -16.10
C LEU A 704 -5.04 -8.92 -16.57
N PRO A 705 -5.51 -8.74 -17.81
CA PRO A 705 -6.06 -7.45 -18.24
C PRO A 705 -7.40 -7.17 -17.57
N MET A 706 -7.56 -5.97 -17.00
CA MET A 706 -8.82 -5.50 -16.43
C MET A 706 -9.26 -4.22 -17.13
N ILE A 707 -10.43 -4.24 -17.72
CA ILE A 707 -11.05 -3.12 -18.44
C ILE A 707 -12.05 -2.45 -17.50
N GLY A 708 -11.93 -1.15 -17.29
CA GLY A 708 -12.82 -0.37 -16.44
C GLY A 708 -14.18 -0.09 -17.04
N HIS A 709 -15.17 0.26 -16.20
CA HIS A 709 -16.49 0.67 -16.64
C HIS A 709 -16.40 1.94 -17.50
N GLY A 710 -17.02 1.91 -18.68
CA GLY A 710 -17.02 3.02 -19.63
C GLY A 710 -15.71 3.22 -20.41
N GLN A 711 -14.69 2.40 -20.19
CA GLN A 711 -13.39 2.54 -20.85
C GLN A 711 -13.50 2.35 -22.36
N ILE A 712 -14.25 1.35 -22.83
CA ILE A 712 -14.43 1.06 -24.26
C ILE A 712 -15.25 2.17 -24.93
N GLU A 713 -16.23 2.65 -24.21
CA GLU A 713 -17.16 3.68 -24.66
C GLU A 713 -16.54 5.09 -24.63
N GLY A 714 -15.37 5.26 -23.98
CA GLY A 714 -14.66 6.52 -23.85
C GLY A 714 -15.27 7.50 -22.83
N LEU A 715 -16.06 6.98 -21.88
CA LEU A 715 -16.74 7.77 -20.88
C LEU A 715 -15.73 8.34 -19.88
N ARG A 716 -15.99 9.57 -19.43
CA ARG A 716 -15.09 10.34 -18.57
C ARG A 716 -15.57 10.49 -17.14
N GLU A 717 -16.83 10.18 -16.87
CA GLU A 717 -17.31 10.19 -15.50
C GLU A 717 -16.70 9.06 -14.69
N LYS A 718 -16.09 9.41 -13.55
CA LYS A 718 -15.75 8.44 -12.50
C LYS A 718 -17.00 8.17 -11.68
N TYR A 719 -17.59 7.00 -11.82
CA TYR A 719 -18.81 6.64 -11.09
C TYR A 719 -18.53 6.50 -9.60
N GLY A 720 -19.23 7.28 -8.78
CA GLY A 720 -19.22 7.10 -7.33
C GLY A 720 -19.84 5.77 -6.93
N MET A 721 -19.29 5.13 -5.90
CA MET A 721 -19.77 3.84 -5.42
C MET A 721 -21.14 3.90 -4.74
N GLU A 722 -21.60 5.10 -4.44
CA GLU A 722 -22.85 5.40 -3.75
C GLU A 722 -24.01 5.80 -4.65
N TYR A 723 -23.87 5.80 -5.96
CA TYR A 723 -24.93 6.29 -6.88
C TYR A 723 -25.58 5.18 -7.69
N ARG A 724 -26.87 5.41 -8.03
CA ARG A 724 -27.64 4.54 -8.94
C ARG A 724 -27.46 4.93 -10.40
N HIS A 725 -27.18 6.21 -10.66
CA HIS A 725 -27.18 6.79 -12.00
C HIS A 725 -25.85 7.51 -12.25
N ALA A 726 -25.44 7.54 -13.50
CA ALA A 726 -24.43 8.47 -13.95
C ALA A 726 -24.93 9.91 -13.77
N LYS A 727 -24.05 10.83 -13.32
CA LYS A 727 -24.35 12.25 -13.15
C LYS A 727 -24.28 12.99 -14.48
N TRP A 728 -23.44 12.48 -15.40
CA TRP A 728 -23.25 13.06 -16.72
C TRP A 728 -23.99 12.24 -17.77
N ASP A 729 -24.60 12.95 -18.73
CA ASP A 729 -25.21 12.32 -19.89
C ASP A 729 -24.18 12.30 -21.04
N GLU A 730 -23.29 11.31 -21.00
CA GLU A 730 -22.19 11.19 -21.95
C GLU A 730 -22.58 10.31 -23.14
N SER A 731 -22.18 10.74 -24.33
CA SER A 731 -22.30 9.93 -25.54
C SER A 731 -21.10 8.99 -25.72
N VAL A 732 -21.34 7.85 -26.32
CA VAL A 732 -20.29 6.89 -26.71
C VAL A 732 -19.40 7.49 -27.79
N ASP A 733 -18.09 7.36 -27.67
CA ASP A 733 -17.13 7.68 -28.73
C ASP A 733 -17.03 6.53 -29.73
N ASP A 734 -17.81 6.60 -30.82
CA ASP A 734 -17.83 5.55 -31.84
C ASP A 734 -16.46 5.33 -32.52
N ASN A 735 -15.60 6.36 -32.58
CA ASN A 735 -14.25 6.18 -33.13
C ASN A 735 -13.38 5.34 -32.20
N LEU A 736 -13.49 5.58 -30.90
CA LEU A 736 -12.78 4.80 -29.91
C LEU A 736 -13.27 3.34 -29.91
N VAL A 737 -14.58 3.12 -29.94
CA VAL A 737 -15.18 1.78 -30.04
C VAL A 737 -14.66 1.04 -31.28
N ARG A 738 -14.71 1.66 -32.46
CA ARG A 738 -14.13 1.06 -33.69
C ARG A 738 -12.63 0.79 -33.57
N GLY A 739 -11.89 1.69 -32.90
CA GLY A 739 -10.48 1.46 -32.60
C GLY A 739 -10.25 0.20 -31.76
N HIS A 740 -11.12 -0.07 -30.78
CA HIS A 740 -11.06 -1.31 -30.00
C HIS A 740 -11.38 -2.54 -30.87
N GLU A 741 -12.39 -2.46 -31.74
CA GLU A 741 -12.84 -3.58 -32.58
C GLU A 741 -11.73 -4.12 -33.48
N TRP A 742 -10.93 -3.25 -34.04
CA TRP A 742 -9.91 -3.72 -34.98
C TRP A 742 -8.48 -3.79 -34.38
N ARG A 743 -8.15 -3.03 -33.33
CA ARG A 743 -6.81 -3.06 -32.71
C ARG A 743 -6.70 -3.99 -31.51
N ILE A 744 -7.74 -4.08 -30.69
CA ILE A 744 -7.67 -4.67 -29.35
C ILE A 744 -8.40 -6.00 -29.24
N PHE A 745 -9.68 -6.09 -29.66
CA PHE A 745 -10.44 -7.32 -29.49
C PHE A 745 -9.87 -8.52 -30.21
N PRO A 746 -9.24 -8.43 -31.39
CA PRO A 746 -8.52 -9.56 -31.95
C PRO A 746 -7.33 -10.02 -31.08
N LEU A 747 -6.70 -9.13 -30.30
CA LEU A 747 -5.63 -9.50 -29.35
C LEU A 747 -6.21 -10.15 -28.09
N THR A 748 -7.38 -9.71 -27.62
CA THR A 748 -8.07 -10.35 -26.49
C THR A 748 -8.41 -11.80 -26.78
N HIS A 749 -8.79 -12.14 -28.00
CA HIS A 749 -9.04 -13.52 -28.44
C HIS A 749 -7.76 -14.38 -28.54
N ARG A 750 -6.58 -13.76 -28.57
CA ARG A 750 -5.27 -14.44 -28.56
C ARG A 750 -4.60 -14.42 -27.20
N ARG A 751 -5.38 -14.29 -26.10
CA ARG A 751 -4.83 -14.16 -24.76
C ARG A 751 -3.91 -15.33 -24.38
N SER A 752 -4.18 -16.54 -24.85
CA SER A 752 -3.34 -17.72 -24.64
C SER A 752 -1.88 -17.53 -25.08
N LEU A 753 -1.62 -16.74 -26.14
CA LEU A 753 -0.26 -16.43 -26.61
C LEU A 753 0.49 -15.55 -25.61
N PHE A 754 -0.21 -14.63 -24.93
CA PHE A 754 0.43 -13.56 -24.13
C PHE A 754 0.37 -13.78 -22.62
N ALA A 755 -0.45 -14.74 -22.14
CA ALA A 755 -0.76 -14.90 -20.73
C ALA A 755 0.40 -15.41 -19.87
N ASN A 756 1.27 -16.24 -20.43
CA ASN A 756 2.32 -16.97 -19.73
C ASN A 756 3.66 -16.25 -19.73
N VAL A 757 4.56 -16.65 -18.85
CA VAL A 757 5.89 -16.04 -18.65
C VAL A 757 7.04 -16.93 -19.07
N GLU A 758 6.78 -18.19 -19.39
CA GLU A 758 7.81 -19.19 -19.67
C GLU A 758 8.65 -18.79 -20.91
N ASP A 759 7.97 -18.35 -21.97
CA ASP A 759 8.59 -17.88 -23.22
C ASP A 759 8.55 -16.35 -23.37
N PHE A 760 8.09 -15.62 -22.34
CA PHE A 760 8.11 -14.16 -22.35
C PHE A 760 9.54 -13.64 -22.27
N ARG A 761 9.91 -12.69 -23.17
CA ARG A 761 11.21 -11.99 -23.13
C ARG A 761 11.04 -10.51 -23.40
N LEU A 762 11.59 -9.68 -22.49
CA LEU A 762 11.66 -8.24 -22.62
C LEU A 762 12.99 -7.90 -23.32
N TYR A 763 13.00 -6.94 -24.24
CA TYR A 763 14.19 -6.51 -24.98
C TYR A 763 14.56 -5.07 -24.66
N ASP A 764 15.86 -4.77 -24.83
CA ASP A 764 16.34 -3.41 -24.92
C ASP A 764 16.31 -2.93 -26.36
N PHE A 765 15.94 -1.65 -26.53
CA PHE A 765 15.95 -0.99 -27.85
C PHE A 765 17.20 -0.13 -27.96
N TYR A 766 18.16 -0.59 -28.76
CA TYR A 766 19.45 0.12 -28.94
C TYR A 766 19.32 1.14 -30.06
N THR A 767 19.49 2.41 -29.72
CA THR A 767 19.40 3.50 -30.70
C THR A 767 20.47 3.36 -31.78
N GLN A 768 20.11 3.73 -33.02
CA GLN A 768 21.08 3.79 -34.10
C GLN A 768 21.97 5.04 -33.95
N ASP A 769 23.32 4.87 -34.07
CA ASP A 769 24.22 5.99 -34.12
C ASP A 769 23.99 6.77 -35.44
N PRO A 770 23.73 8.08 -35.40
CA PRO A 770 23.54 8.89 -36.59
C PRO A 770 24.75 8.90 -37.53
N GLN A 771 25.96 8.64 -37.02
CA GLN A 771 27.23 8.66 -37.77
C GLN A 771 27.70 7.28 -38.23
N ASN A 772 27.21 6.23 -37.57
CA ASN A 772 27.50 4.84 -37.90
C ASN A 772 26.22 4.05 -38.07
N ALA A 773 26.09 3.24 -39.10
CA ALA A 773 24.88 2.42 -39.32
C ALA A 773 24.66 1.29 -38.30
N GLY A 774 25.50 1.21 -37.24
CA GLY A 774 25.39 0.23 -36.17
C GLY A 774 24.61 0.75 -34.93
N ALA A 775 24.35 -0.15 -33.98
CA ALA A 775 23.78 0.24 -32.70
C ALA A 775 24.77 1.09 -31.89
N SER A 776 24.29 2.19 -31.30
CA SER A 776 25.12 3.10 -30.50
C SER A 776 25.49 2.57 -29.12
N GLY A 777 24.93 1.48 -28.69
CA GLY A 777 25.04 0.99 -27.32
C GLY A 777 24.18 1.73 -26.30
N THR A 778 23.47 2.78 -26.68
CA THR A 778 22.53 3.52 -25.82
C THR A 778 21.14 2.91 -25.94
N VAL A 779 20.56 2.57 -24.79
CA VAL A 779 19.19 2.04 -24.71
C VAL A 779 18.18 3.18 -24.66
N ASN A 780 17.16 3.12 -25.51
CA ASN A 780 16.00 3.99 -25.39
C ASN A 780 14.97 3.35 -24.45
N GLU A 781 14.90 3.88 -23.24
CA GLU A 781 14.00 3.36 -22.22
C GLU A 781 12.52 3.72 -22.44
N ASP A 782 12.20 4.59 -23.40
CA ASP A 782 10.82 4.93 -23.79
C ASP A 782 10.19 3.86 -24.72
N VAL A 783 10.95 2.85 -25.15
CA VAL A 783 10.48 1.77 -26.01
C VAL A 783 10.27 0.49 -25.20
N PHE A 784 9.05 -0.02 -25.21
CA PHE A 784 8.70 -1.34 -24.70
C PHE A 784 8.71 -2.35 -25.85
N ALA A 785 9.61 -3.31 -25.79
CA ALA A 785 9.74 -4.35 -26.79
C ALA A 785 9.77 -5.70 -26.07
N PHE A 786 8.87 -6.63 -26.45
CA PHE A 786 8.84 -7.95 -25.85
C PHE A 786 8.25 -8.99 -26.81
N SER A 787 8.66 -10.22 -26.65
CA SER A 787 8.07 -11.35 -27.35
C SER A 787 7.46 -12.36 -26.39
N ASN A 788 6.51 -13.11 -26.89
CA ASN A 788 5.99 -14.30 -26.24
C ASN A 788 5.68 -15.39 -27.26
N ARG A 789 5.55 -16.62 -26.78
CA ARG A 789 5.28 -17.80 -27.61
C ARG A 789 4.36 -18.77 -26.86
N ASN A 790 3.45 -19.40 -27.61
CA ASN A 790 2.63 -20.50 -27.11
C ASN A 790 2.57 -21.59 -28.21
N GLY A 791 3.31 -22.69 -28.06
CA GLY A 791 3.48 -23.69 -29.09
C GLY A 791 4.14 -23.07 -30.31
N ASP A 792 3.45 -23.12 -31.45
CA ASP A 792 3.91 -22.56 -32.75
C ASP A 792 3.48 -21.09 -32.96
N GLU A 793 2.58 -20.58 -32.13
CA GLU A 793 2.20 -19.17 -32.20
C GLU A 793 3.30 -18.29 -31.59
N ARG A 794 3.62 -17.19 -32.24
CA ARG A 794 4.66 -16.22 -31.88
C ARG A 794 4.10 -14.82 -31.95
N GLY A 795 4.52 -13.98 -30.99
CA GLY A 795 4.19 -12.57 -30.97
C GLY A 795 5.41 -11.74 -30.59
N LEU A 796 5.61 -10.62 -31.28
CA LEU A 796 6.55 -9.57 -30.91
C LEU A 796 5.78 -8.27 -30.88
N VAL A 797 5.81 -7.58 -29.73
CA VAL A 797 5.14 -6.29 -29.50
C VAL A 797 6.19 -5.23 -29.28
N VAL A 798 6.05 -4.09 -29.96
CA VAL A 798 6.93 -2.93 -29.80
C VAL A 798 6.08 -1.67 -29.69
N TYR A 799 6.26 -0.91 -28.63
CA TYR A 799 5.54 0.34 -28.37
C TYR A 799 6.46 1.42 -27.88
N HIS A 800 6.40 2.60 -28.48
CA HIS A 800 7.12 3.79 -28.06
C HIS A 800 6.22 4.70 -27.22
N ASN A 801 6.35 4.67 -25.91
CA ASN A 801 5.54 5.49 -24.99
C ASN A 801 6.10 6.89 -24.80
N LYS A 802 6.33 7.59 -25.93
CA LYS A 802 6.81 8.97 -25.96
C LYS A 802 6.33 9.68 -27.22
N TYR A 803 6.03 10.97 -27.13
CA TYR A 803 5.78 11.80 -28.29
C TYR A 803 7.11 12.31 -28.91
N ALA A 804 7.83 11.39 -29.54
CA ALA A 804 9.13 11.61 -30.16
C ALA A 804 9.35 10.59 -31.26
N GLU A 805 10.37 10.79 -32.10
CA GLU A 805 10.83 9.82 -33.09
C GLU A 805 12.06 9.09 -32.55
N THR A 806 12.17 7.80 -32.81
CA THR A 806 13.36 7.01 -32.51
C THR A 806 13.54 5.92 -33.56
N ARG A 807 14.80 5.46 -33.72
CA ARG A 807 15.14 4.34 -34.59
C ARG A 807 16.26 3.51 -33.99
N GLY A 808 16.19 2.22 -34.14
CA GLY A 808 17.18 1.35 -33.50
C GLY A 808 16.87 -0.13 -33.67
N TRP A 809 17.57 -0.94 -32.91
CA TRP A 809 17.63 -2.39 -33.01
C TRP A 809 17.09 -3.06 -31.74
N ILE A 810 16.36 -4.14 -31.93
CA ILE A 810 15.99 -5.11 -30.90
C ILE A 810 16.78 -6.41 -31.20
N MET A 811 17.65 -6.81 -30.26
CA MET A 811 18.54 -7.95 -30.46
C MET A 811 18.48 -8.96 -29.32
N ASN A 812 18.92 -8.56 -28.13
CA ASN A 812 19.02 -9.42 -26.96
C ASN A 812 17.97 -9.07 -25.92
N SER A 813 17.44 -10.09 -25.24
CA SER A 813 16.51 -9.90 -24.13
C SER A 813 17.22 -9.38 -22.88
N ALA A 814 16.48 -8.74 -22.00
CA ALA A 814 16.89 -8.58 -20.61
C ALA A 814 17.10 -9.94 -19.93
N ALA A 815 17.89 -9.95 -18.88
CA ALA A 815 18.09 -11.16 -18.06
C ALA A 815 16.79 -11.58 -17.39
N ALA A 816 16.55 -12.88 -17.34
CA ALA A 816 15.42 -13.47 -16.62
C ALA A 816 15.87 -14.72 -15.85
N MET A 817 15.29 -14.92 -14.68
CA MET A 817 15.56 -16.08 -13.83
C MET A 817 15.00 -17.35 -14.52
N ASP A 818 15.87 -18.30 -14.82
CA ASP A 818 15.45 -19.66 -15.16
C ASP A 818 15.37 -20.49 -13.87
N LYS A 819 14.17 -20.80 -13.45
CA LYS A 819 13.93 -21.53 -12.21
C LYS A 819 14.49 -22.95 -12.24
N ALA A 820 14.61 -23.57 -13.39
CA ALA A 820 15.13 -24.94 -13.53
C ALA A 820 16.63 -24.99 -13.26
N SER A 821 17.38 -24.02 -13.74
CA SER A 821 18.84 -23.94 -13.54
C SER A 821 19.26 -23.03 -12.38
N GLY A 822 18.36 -22.17 -11.86
CA GLY A 822 18.67 -21.15 -10.87
C GLY A 822 19.62 -20.04 -11.38
N LYS A 823 19.66 -19.82 -12.72
CA LYS A 823 20.58 -18.86 -13.35
C LYS A 823 19.79 -17.80 -14.11
N LEU A 824 20.37 -16.63 -14.17
CA LEU A 824 19.91 -15.58 -15.08
C LEU A 824 20.32 -15.93 -16.52
N ILE A 825 19.36 -15.95 -17.40
CA ILE A 825 19.57 -16.23 -18.85
C ILE A 825 19.08 -15.07 -19.71
N GLN A 826 19.81 -14.82 -20.79
CA GLN A 826 19.42 -13.93 -21.88
C GLN A 826 19.28 -14.75 -23.16
N LYS A 827 18.37 -14.34 -24.05
CA LYS A 827 18.16 -14.96 -25.37
C LYS A 827 18.20 -13.89 -26.45
N THR A 828 18.72 -14.24 -27.60
CA THR A 828 18.53 -13.44 -28.82
C THR A 828 17.05 -13.46 -29.22
N LEU A 829 16.62 -12.50 -30.04
CA LEU A 829 15.24 -12.45 -30.56
C LEU A 829 14.89 -13.75 -31.32
N SER A 830 15.80 -14.27 -32.11
CA SER A 830 15.63 -15.49 -32.87
C SER A 830 15.48 -16.73 -31.97
N GLU A 831 16.31 -16.86 -30.93
CA GLU A 831 16.22 -17.94 -29.94
C GLU A 831 14.91 -17.87 -29.16
N ALA A 832 14.49 -16.69 -28.75
CA ALA A 832 13.25 -16.47 -28.01
C ALA A 832 12.02 -16.86 -28.85
N LEU A 833 12.02 -16.55 -30.13
CA LEU A 833 10.97 -16.92 -31.06
C LEU A 833 11.15 -18.33 -31.65
N SER A 834 12.19 -19.06 -31.26
CA SER A 834 12.53 -20.42 -31.81
C SER A 834 12.54 -20.45 -33.30
N LEU A 835 13.29 -19.53 -33.92
CA LEU A 835 13.44 -19.48 -35.40
C LEU A 835 14.61 -20.36 -35.84
N PRO A 836 14.47 -21.16 -36.93
CA PRO A 836 15.54 -21.95 -37.49
C PRO A 836 16.56 -21.04 -38.19
N LYS A 837 17.86 -21.33 -38.06
CA LYS A 837 18.94 -20.46 -38.59
C LYS A 837 18.91 -20.29 -40.14
N GLU A 838 18.65 -21.33 -40.89
CA GLU A 838 18.70 -21.34 -42.37
C GLU A 838 17.29 -21.25 -42.99
N ALA A 839 16.55 -20.20 -42.57
CA ALA A 839 15.16 -20.00 -43.03
C ALA A 839 14.84 -18.51 -43.17
N TYR A 840 13.67 -18.25 -43.72
CA TYR A 840 13.08 -16.93 -43.77
C TYR A 840 11.80 -16.92 -42.94
N ALA A 841 11.61 -15.86 -42.13
CA ALA A 841 10.41 -15.67 -41.34
C ALA A 841 9.52 -14.62 -42.02
N ILE A 842 8.29 -14.99 -42.33
CA ILE A 842 7.22 -14.08 -42.77
C ILE A 842 6.35 -13.82 -41.58
N PHE A 843 6.04 -12.54 -41.30
CA PHE A 843 5.17 -12.13 -40.20
C PHE A 843 4.37 -10.90 -40.60
N MET A 844 3.22 -10.72 -39.98
CA MET A 844 2.32 -9.59 -40.24
C MET A 844 2.38 -8.62 -39.08
N ASP A 845 2.58 -7.32 -39.37
CA ASP A 845 2.28 -6.27 -38.41
C ASP A 845 0.78 -6.06 -38.38
N TYR A 846 0.18 -6.44 -37.28
CA TYR A 846 -1.25 -6.41 -37.09
C TYR A 846 -1.84 -4.98 -37.06
N VAL A 847 -1.04 -3.97 -36.68
CA VAL A 847 -1.46 -2.57 -36.63
C VAL A 847 -1.52 -1.93 -38.00
N THR A 848 -0.57 -2.26 -38.90
CA THR A 848 -0.53 -1.70 -40.27
C THR A 848 -1.16 -2.59 -41.31
N GLY A 849 -1.39 -3.89 -41.01
CA GLY A 849 -1.88 -4.90 -41.96
C GLY A 849 -0.83 -5.30 -42.99
N LEU A 850 0.46 -4.95 -42.80
CA LEU A 850 1.53 -5.27 -43.75
C LEU A 850 2.28 -6.54 -43.34
N GLU A 851 2.61 -7.37 -44.32
CA GLU A 851 3.47 -8.52 -44.12
C GLU A 851 4.94 -8.15 -44.40
N TYR A 852 5.82 -8.72 -43.62
CA TYR A 852 7.27 -8.58 -43.74
C TYR A 852 7.93 -9.94 -43.91
N ILE A 853 9.11 -9.96 -44.55
CA ILE A 853 9.98 -11.14 -44.57
C ILE A 853 11.38 -10.76 -44.12
N ARG A 854 12.00 -11.61 -43.30
CA ARG A 854 13.38 -11.42 -42.79
C ARG A 854 14.12 -12.77 -42.89
N SER A 855 15.42 -12.70 -43.14
CA SER A 855 16.28 -13.86 -42.94
C SER A 855 16.39 -14.17 -41.43
N CYS A 856 16.15 -15.41 -41.05
CA CYS A 856 16.32 -15.83 -39.65
C CYS A 856 17.79 -15.74 -39.18
N GLN A 857 18.76 -15.87 -40.11
CA GLN A 857 20.16 -15.62 -39.81
C GLN A 857 20.39 -14.16 -39.45
N GLU A 858 19.85 -13.23 -40.24
CA GLU A 858 19.95 -11.78 -39.93
C GLU A 858 19.29 -11.44 -38.62
N LEU A 859 18.10 -11.99 -38.32
CA LEU A 859 17.43 -11.82 -37.04
C LEU A 859 18.27 -12.34 -35.86
N THR A 860 19.08 -13.38 -36.08
CA THR A 860 19.99 -13.93 -35.07
C THR A 860 21.21 -13.06 -34.84
N GLU A 861 21.80 -12.54 -35.92
CA GLU A 861 23.09 -11.78 -35.89
C GLU A 861 22.87 -10.31 -35.54
N LYS A 862 21.83 -9.68 -36.05
CA LYS A 862 21.59 -8.24 -35.94
C LYS A 862 20.30 -7.88 -35.19
N GLY A 863 19.35 -8.85 -35.08
CA GLY A 863 18.00 -8.54 -34.56
C GLY A 863 17.11 -7.87 -35.61
N ILE A 864 16.13 -7.08 -35.15
CA ILE A 864 15.21 -6.36 -36.02
C ILE A 864 15.41 -4.86 -35.86
N PHE A 865 15.55 -4.16 -37.00
CA PHE A 865 15.62 -2.71 -37.05
C PHE A 865 14.21 -2.11 -37.19
N LEU A 866 13.88 -1.11 -36.40
CA LEU A 866 12.60 -0.41 -36.43
C LEU A 866 12.79 1.10 -36.33
N GLU A 867 11.93 1.83 -37.02
CA GLU A 867 11.74 3.28 -36.91
C GLU A 867 10.37 3.50 -36.26
N LEU A 868 10.33 4.30 -35.20
CA LEU A 868 9.13 4.50 -34.39
C LEU A 868 8.85 6.00 -34.27
N GLY A 869 7.66 6.41 -34.63
CA GLY A 869 7.10 7.73 -34.36
C GLY A 869 6.55 7.85 -32.94
N GLY A 870 5.96 9.03 -32.65
CA GLY A 870 5.35 9.30 -31.35
C GLY A 870 4.17 8.37 -31.05
N TYR A 871 4.24 7.65 -29.92
CA TYR A 871 3.25 6.67 -29.44
C TYR A 871 2.95 5.55 -30.45
N GLN A 872 3.88 5.27 -31.38
CA GLN A 872 3.70 4.23 -32.37
C GLN A 872 3.84 2.84 -31.76
N CYS A 873 2.92 1.95 -32.18
CA CYS A 873 2.86 0.58 -31.74
C CYS A 873 2.92 -0.36 -32.95
N HIS A 874 3.65 -1.48 -32.83
CA HIS A 874 3.67 -2.60 -33.76
C HIS A 874 3.37 -3.89 -33.02
N VAL A 875 2.57 -4.75 -33.63
CA VAL A 875 2.25 -6.10 -33.11
C VAL A 875 2.47 -7.11 -34.22
N PHE A 876 3.60 -7.78 -34.19
CA PHE A 876 4.01 -8.76 -35.20
C PHE A 876 3.51 -10.13 -34.80
N LEU A 877 2.57 -10.67 -35.60
CA LEU A 877 1.90 -11.95 -35.42
C LEU A 877 1.97 -12.82 -36.68
N ASP A 878 1.34 -13.98 -36.68
CA ASP A 878 1.15 -14.89 -37.79
C ASP A 878 2.48 -15.27 -38.48
N TRP A 879 3.46 -15.62 -37.63
CA TRP A 879 4.79 -16.02 -38.06
C TRP A 879 4.76 -17.34 -38.86
N ARG A 880 5.27 -17.28 -40.08
CA ARG A 880 5.39 -18.43 -41.01
C ARG A 880 6.83 -18.61 -41.41
N ILE A 881 7.34 -19.81 -41.30
CA ILE A 881 8.71 -20.16 -41.66
C ILE A 881 8.74 -20.76 -43.03
N VAL A 882 9.56 -20.22 -43.92
CA VAL A 882 9.72 -20.64 -45.29
C VAL A 882 11.19 -20.85 -45.64
N ASN A 883 11.48 -21.79 -46.56
CA ASN A 883 12.83 -22.19 -46.92
C ASN A 883 13.02 -22.20 -48.45
N GLY A 884 14.23 -21.97 -48.92
CA GLY A 884 14.64 -22.11 -50.30
C GLY A 884 15.10 -20.80 -50.95
N GLU A 885 15.89 -20.92 -52.03
CA GLU A 885 16.54 -19.79 -52.73
C GLU A 885 15.52 -18.76 -53.27
N GLN A 886 14.32 -19.22 -53.60
CA GLN A 886 13.28 -18.29 -54.07
C GLN A 886 12.86 -17.28 -52.99
N TRP A 887 12.80 -17.69 -51.72
CA TRP A 887 12.48 -16.82 -50.62
C TRP A 887 13.61 -15.84 -50.29
N GLN A 888 14.87 -16.22 -50.56
CA GLN A 888 15.99 -15.32 -50.53
C GLN A 888 15.81 -14.14 -51.50
N VAL A 889 15.46 -14.43 -52.76
CA VAL A 889 15.22 -13.40 -53.79
C VAL A 889 14.05 -12.49 -53.37
N VAL A 890 12.99 -13.01 -52.78
CA VAL A 890 11.87 -12.21 -52.26
C VAL A 890 12.33 -11.30 -51.10
N CYS A 891 13.08 -11.85 -50.15
CA CYS A 891 13.58 -11.13 -48.99
C CYS A 891 14.52 -9.97 -49.45
N GLU A 892 15.47 -10.26 -50.34
CA GLU A 892 16.39 -9.27 -50.90
C GLU A 892 15.64 -8.20 -51.72
N SER A 893 14.63 -8.58 -52.51
CA SER A 893 13.84 -7.63 -53.31
C SER A 893 13.01 -6.69 -52.51
N LEU A 894 12.53 -7.12 -51.33
CA LEU A 894 11.76 -6.29 -50.41
C LEU A 894 12.65 -5.43 -49.49
N ASN A 895 13.89 -5.88 -49.27
CA ASN A 895 14.88 -5.18 -48.45
C ASN A 895 14.28 -4.57 -47.16
N GLY A 896 13.49 -5.38 -46.48
CA GLY A 896 12.87 -4.95 -45.25
C GLY A 896 11.53 -4.19 -45.34
N THR A 897 11.08 -3.85 -46.55
CA THR A 897 9.83 -3.13 -46.81
C THR A 897 8.62 -4.03 -46.57
N GLY A 898 7.60 -3.53 -45.86
CA GLY A 898 6.31 -4.19 -45.66
C GLY A 898 5.45 -4.14 -46.94
N VAL A 899 4.73 -5.23 -47.20
CA VAL A 899 3.82 -5.35 -48.35
C VAL A 899 2.49 -5.94 -47.94
N PRO A 900 1.38 -5.72 -48.71
CA PRO A 900 0.08 -6.29 -48.36
C PRO A 900 0.09 -7.83 -48.33
N SER A 901 0.94 -8.48 -49.16
CA SER A 901 1.15 -9.93 -49.13
C SER A 901 2.54 -10.29 -49.66
N VAL A 902 3.32 -10.97 -48.85
CA VAL A 902 4.64 -11.50 -49.25
C VAL A 902 4.48 -12.66 -50.22
N TYR A 903 3.44 -13.46 -50.08
CA TYR A 903 3.11 -14.51 -51.09
C TYR A 903 2.71 -13.91 -52.43
N GLY A 904 1.92 -12.84 -52.44
CA GLY A 904 1.60 -12.10 -53.67
C GLY A 904 2.84 -11.55 -54.38
N LYS A 905 3.84 -11.09 -53.59
CA LYS A 905 5.13 -10.66 -54.13
C LYS A 905 5.93 -11.84 -54.69
N PHE A 906 5.94 -12.99 -54.02
CA PHE A 906 6.54 -14.24 -54.49
C PHE A 906 5.95 -14.64 -55.81
N ASP A 907 4.60 -14.73 -55.92
CA ASP A 907 3.93 -15.09 -57.16
C ASP A 907 4.25 -14.13 -58.31
N GLY A 908 4.27 -12.82 -58.03
CA GLY A 908 4.62 -11.79 -59.01
C GLY A 908 6.04 -11.94 -59.59
N LEU A 909 7.01 -12.36 -58.75
CA LEU A 909 8.41 -12.52 -59.14
C LEU A 909 8.65 -13.81 -59.91
N PHE A 910 7.93 -14.88 -59.64
CA PHE A 910 8.18 -16.19 -60.19
C PHE A 910 7.13 -16.65 -61.20
N ALA A 911 5.89 -16.14 -61.22
CA ALA A 911 4.90 -16.36 -62.23
C ALA A 911 5.38 -15.88 -63.61
N ALA A 912 5.99 -14.68 -63.67
CA ALA A 912 6.57 -14.15 -64.91
C ALA A 912 7.69 -15.08 -65.47
N LYS A 913 8.54 -15.63 -64.57
CA LYS A 913 9.59 -16.59 -65.00
C LYS A 913 9.01 -17.93 -65.49
N VAL A 914 7.88 -18.39 -64.95
CA VAL A 914 7.19 -19.58 -65.43
C VAL A 914 6.55 -19.33 -66.81
N GLU A 915 5.94 -18.14 -66.99
CA GLU A 915 5.42 -17.75 -68.31
C GLU A 915 6.53 -17.60 -69.36
N GLU A 916 7.66 -16.96 -68.98
CA GLU A 916 8.84 -16.89 -69.92
C GLU A 916 9.38 -18.28 -70.23
N LYS A 917 9.46 -19.18 -69.22
CA LYS A 917 9.89 -20.54 -69.47
C LYS A 917 8.89 -21.31 -70.36
N ILE A 918 7.61 -21.19 -70.12
CA ILE A 918 6.54 -21.78 -70.95
C ILE A 918 6.56 -21.17 -72.36
N VAL A 919 6.80 -19.86 -72.51
CA VAL A 919 6.97 -19.20 -73.83
C VAL A 919 8.24 -19.63 -74.48
N ALA A 920 9.35 -19.79 -73.75
CA ALA A 920 10.62 -20.31 -74.32
C ALA A 920 10.50 -21.79 -74.73
N GLU A 921 9.87 -22.64 -73.91
CA GLU A 921 9.58 -24.03 -74.26
C GLU A 921 8.60 -24.15 -75.46
N LYS A 922 7.55 -23.34 -75.47
CA LYS A 922 6.66 -23.26 -76.68
C LYS A 922 7.42 -22.77 -77.91
N ARG A 923 8.37 -21.82 -77.78
CA ARG A 923 9.28 -21.42 -78.92
C ARG A 923 10.22 -22.55 -79.35
N VAL A 924 10.75 -23.36 -78.44
CA VAL A 924 11.58 -24.52 -78.74
C VAL A 924 10.74 -25.62 -79.35
N ILE A 925 9.54 -25.93 -78.92
CA ILE A 925 8.63 -26.88 -79.46
C ILE A 925 8.20 -26.46 -80.90
N ASN A 926 7.89 -25.17 -81.10
CA ASN A 926 7.54 -24.67 -82.46
C ASN A 926 8.74 -24.65 -83.41
N LYS A 927 9.99 -24.49 -82.96
CA LYS A 927 11.22 -24.66 -83.78
C LYS A 927 11.45 -26.11 -84.15
N LYS A 928 11.19 -27.06 -83.22
CA LYS A 928 11.29 -28.53 -83.55
C LYS A 928 10.17 -29.02 -84.52
N ALA A 929 8.97 -28.43 -84.40
CA ALA A 929 7.87 -28.77 -85.33
C ALA A 929 8.06 -28.23 -86.74
N LYS A 930 8.85 -27.16 -86.97
CA LYS A 930 9.20 -26.66 -88.30
C LYS A 930 10.37 -27.40 -89.00
N SER A 931 11.14 -28.25 -88.24
CA SER A 931 12.30 -28.99 -88.78
C SER A 931 12.02 -30.45 -89.06
N GLY A 932 10.81 -30.99 -88.93
CA GLY A 932 10.51 -32.43 -89.16
C GLY A 932 9.56 -32.64 -90.30
N LYS A 933 10.09 -32.90 -91.48
CA LYS A 933 9.36 -33.45 -92.66
C LYS A 933 9.08 -34.94 -92.54
N LYS A 934 7.79 -35.22 -92.80
CA LYS A 934 7.27 -36.49 -93.39
C LYS A 934 7.60 -37.82 -92.70
N ILE A 935 6.56 -38.58 -92.39
CA ILE A 935 6.26 -39.90 -92.93
C ILE A 935 5.08 -40.61 -92.20
N ALA A 936 4.13 -41.07 -93.01
CA ALA A 936 3.24 -42.23 -92.93
C ALA A 936 2.19 -42.42 -91.83
N LYS A 937 0.92 -42.46 -92.28
CA LYS A 937 -0.14 -43.16 -91.60
C LYS A 937 0.13 -44.68 -91.54
N PRO A 938 -0.31 -45.31 -90.47
CA PRO A 938 -1.32 -46.40 -90.64
C PRO A 938 -2.39 -46.52 -89.58
N ARG A 939 -3.52 -46.96 -90.10
CA ARG A 939 -4.57 -47.91 -89.57
C ARG A 939 -5.13 -47.74 -88.17
N LYS A 940 -6.44 -47.53 -88.23
CA LYS A 940 -7.46 -47.76 -87.19
C LYS A 940 -7.33 -49.13 -86.56
N ASN A 941 -7.52 -49.20 -85.25
CA ASN A 941 -8.28 -50.28 -84.64
C ASN A 941 -9.13 -49.76 -83.48
N GLN A 942 -10.41 -50.05 -83.50
CA GLN A 942 -11.43 -49.74 -82.54
C GLN A 942 -11.31 -50.68 -81.33
N SER A 943 -11.46 -50.20 -80.19
CA SER A 943 -12.31 -50.89 -79.21
C SER A 943 -12.81 -49.90 -78.18
N LYS A 944 -14.09 -49.84 -78.06
CA LYS A 944 -14.85 -49.03 -77.13
C LYS A 944 -14.92 -49.69 -75.76
N PRO A 945 -15.43 -49.00 -74.82
CA PRO A 945 -15.14 -49.05 -73.36
C PRO A 945 -16.17 -49.85 -72.54
N LYS A 946 -15.93 -50.00 -71.31
CA LYS A 946 -16.99 -50.20 -70.29
C LYS A 946 -16.74 -49.38 -69.05
N THR A 947 -17.70 -48.55 -68.87
CA THR A 947 -18.14 -47.90 -67.61
C THR A 947 -18.37 -48.95 -66.55
N THR A 948 -17.97 -48.65 -65.29
CA THR A 948 -18.87 -48.84 -64.16
C THR A 948 -18.20 -48.20 -62.92
N LEU A 949 -19.00 -47.33 -62.27
CA LEU A 949 -19.16 -46.89 -60.87
C LEU A 949 -18.01 -46.15 -60.33
#